data_e7a8e924368b6936a21605dbeab2009a
#
_entry.id   e7a8e924368b6936a21605dbeab2009a
#
_cell.length_a   1.000
_cell.length_b   1.000
_cell.length_c   1.000
_cell.angle_alpha   90.00
_cell.angle_beta   90.00
_cell.angle_gamma   90.00
#
_symmetry.space_group_name_H-M   'P 1'
#
loop_
_entity.id
_entity.type
_entity.pdbx_description
1 polymer ?
#
loop_
_entity_poly.entity_id
_entity_poly.type
_entity_poly.pdbx_seq_one_letter_code
_entity_poly.pdbx_strand_id
1 'polypeptide(L)'
;MAHIDAGKTTTTERILYYTGISYKIGEVHDGAATMDWMEQEQERGITITSAATTCFWNDNQINIIDTPGHVDFTVEVERSLRVLDGAVAVFDGKEGVEPQSEQVWRQADKYDVPRICFVNKMDKIGADFYFSVKTMEERLGANVIPIQLPVGSEGDFEGVVDLVEMKAKVWSAEAKLGEKYDVVDIPADLQEKADEYRTKLVEAVAETDETLLEKYLGGEELTVEEIKGALRKLTISSEAYPVLCGSAFKNKGVQPMLDAVIDYLPSPLDVPPAVGHAPGKEDVEVVRKPSTDEPFSALAFKVATHPFFGKLTYVRVYSGKVDSGSQVINSTKGKKERLGKLFQMHSNKENPVETASAGHIYAVIGLKDTTTGDTLSDPNEQVVLESMTFPDPVIEVAIEPKTKSDQEKLSLSIQKLAEEDPTFKVHQDAETGQTVIGGMGELHLDILVDRMRREFKVEANVGKPQVAYKETIRRLVEKVEFTHKKQTGGSGQFAKVLINLEPFHGEDGATYEFENKVTGGRIPREYIPSVDAGAQDAMQYGVLAGYPLVNLKVTLLDGAFHEVDSSEMAFKIAGSQVLKKAAAQAQPVILEPIMAVEVTTPEDYMGDVIGDLNSRRGQIQAMEERSGARVVKAHVPLSEMFGYVGDLRSKTQGRANYSMVFDSYAEVPANVSKEIIAKATGQ
;
A
#
# COMPACT_ATOMS: atom_id res chain seq x y z
N MET A 1 5.29 -6.90 7.84
CA MET A 1 5.31 -6.80 6.36
C MET A 1 6.29 -7.79 5.77
N ALA A 2 6.01 -8.37 4.60
CA ALA A 2 6.86 -9.42 4.03
C ALA A 2 6.50 -9.73 2.57
N HIS A 3 7.40 -10.42 1.88
CA HIS A 3 7.08 -11.15 0.66
C HIS A 3 6.08 -12.29 0.92
N ILE A 4 5.39 -12.75 -0.12
CA ILE A 4 4.52 -13.95 -0.04
C ILE A 4 5.36 -15.14 0.47
N ASP A 5 4.74 -15.94 1.31
CA ASP A 5 5.35 -17.15 1.89
C ASP A 5 6.60 -16.93 2.75
N ALA A 6 7.00 -15.69 3.07
CA ALA A 6 8.12 -15.45 4.01
C ALA A 6 7.80 -15.85 5.47
N GLY A 7 6.56 -16.21 5.75
CA GLY A 7 6.10 -16.63 7.07
C GLY A 7 5.57 -15.51 7.96
N LYS A 8 5.06 -14.45 7.35
CA LYS A 8 4.48 -13.30 8.05
C LYS A 8 3.34 -13.70 8.98
N THR A 9 2.29 -14.32 8.46
CA THR A 9 1.12 -14.74 9.23
C THR A 9 1.49 -15.77 10.31
N THR A 10 2.39 -16.72 9.98
CA THR A 10 2.93 -17.66 10.97
C THR A 10 3.61 -16.94 12.13
N THR A 11 4.40 -15.91 11.83
CA THR A 11 5.04 -15.08 12.88
C THR A 11 4.01 -14.37 13.73
N THR A 12 2.98 -13.78 13.12
CA THR A 12 1.89 -13.10 13.84
C THR A 12 1.13 -14.08 14.74
N GLU A 13 0.81 -15.28 14.27
CA GLU A 13 0.15 -16.31 15.06
C GLU A 13 1.00 -16.73 16.30
N ARG A 14 2.31 -16.81 16.16
CA ARG A 14 3.21 -17.08 17.31
C ARG A 14 3.24 -15.92 18.30
N ILE A 15 3.19 -14.67 17.82
CA ILE A 15 3.07 -13.49 18.68
C ILE A 15 1.78 -13.56 19.49
N LEU A 16 0.65 -13.87 18.85
CA LEU A 16 -0.64 -13.98 19.54
C LEU A 16 -0.65 -15.10 20.58
N TYR A 17 0.01 -16.21 20.29
CA TYR A 17 0.15 -17.31 21.22
C TYR A 17 0.99 -16.92 22.46
N TYR A 18 2.20 -16.38 22.26
CA TYR A 18 3.11 -16.02 23.36
C TYR A 18 2.61 -14.84 24.20
N THR A 19 1.79 -13.97 23.64
CA THR A 19 1.14 -12.87 24.37
C THR A 19 -0.18 -13.28 25.05
N GLY A 20 -0.60 -14.54 24.92
CA GLY A 20 -1.79 -15.09 25.57
C GLY A 20 -3.13 -14.69 24.94
N ILE A 21 -3.12 -14.09 23.77
CA ILE A 21 -4.34 -13.74 23.01
C ILE A 21 -4.98 -14.99 22.40
N SER A 22 -4.16 -15.91 21.91
CA SER A 22 -4.60 -17.22 21.39
C SER A 22 -4.18 -18.35 22.33
N TYR A 23 -5.07 -19.30 22.58
CA TYR A 23 -4.77 -20.50 23.38
C TYR A 23 -4.19 -21.65 22.55
N LYS A 24 -4.25 -21.52 21.23
CA LYS A 24 -3.72 -22.51 20.30
C LYS A 24 -2.88 -21.79 19.24
N ILE A 25 -1.85 -22.47 18.79
CA ILE A 25 -1.09 -22.01 17.63
C ILE A 25 -1.93 -22.32 16.38
N GLY A 26 -2.29 -21.27 15.64
CA GLY A 26 -2.93 -21.39 14.33
C GLY A 26 -1.89 -21.68 13.26
N GLU A 27 -2.11 -22.71 12.44
CA GLU A 27 -1.28 -23.02 11.29
C GLU A 27 -1.93 -22.55 9.99
N VAL A 28 -1.18 -21.80 9.19
CA VAL A 28 -1.66 -21.24 7.91
C VAL A 28 -2.05 -22.37 6.94
N HIS A 29 -1.24 -23.42 6.86
CA HIS A 29 -1.48 -24.55 5.96
C HIS A 29 -2.72 -25.37 6.32
N ASP A 30 -3.16 -25.33 7.58
CA ASP A 30 -4.36 -26.02 8.04
C ASP A 30 -5.60 -25.13 7.97
N GLY A 31 -5.46 -23.88 7.48
CA GLY A 31 -6.54 -22.90 7.48
C GLY A 31 -7.01 -22.47 8.88
N ALA A 32 -6.15 -22.65 9.88
CA ALA A 32 -6.45 -22.39 11.29
C ALA A 32 -5.88 -21.07 11.81
N ALA A 33 -5.25 -20.26 10.94
CA ALA A 33 -4.69 -18.98 11.32
C ALA A 33 -5.80 -17.99 11.69
N THR A 34 -5.68 -17.36 12.84
CA THR A 34 -6.73 -16.48 13.41
C THR A 34 -6.78 -15.13 12.69
N MET A 35 -5.66 -14.68 12.15
CA MET A 35 -5.56 -13.42 11.42
C MET A 35 -6.08 -13.52 9.98
N ASP A 36 -6.07 -14.70 9.39
CA ASP A 36 -6.65 -15.00 8.07
C ASP A 36 -8.13 -15.39 8.26
N TRP A 37 -9.00 -14.43 8.42
CA TRP A 37 -10.40 -14.66 8.77
C TRP A 37 -11.32 -14.93 7.57
N MET A 38 -10.90 -14.56 6.36
CA MET A 38 -11.66 -14.84 5.15
C MET A 38 -11.45 -16.29 4.68
N GLU A 39 -12.52 -16.94 4.25
CA GLU A 39 -12.43 -18.29 3.66
C GLU A 39 -11.41 -18.36 2.52
N GLN A 40 -11.35 -17.32 1.70
CA GLN A 40 -10.38 -17.23 0.59
C GLN A 40 -8.93 -17.14 1.06
N GLU A 41 -8.66 -16.46 2.17
CA GLU A 41 -7.33 -16.42 2.79
C GLU A 41 -6.92 -17.82 3.27
N GLN A 42 -7.84 -18.51 3.92
CA GLN A 42 -7.62 -19.86 4.43
C GLN A 42 -7.44 -20.89 3.31
N GLU A 43 -8.27 -20.84 2.27
CA GLU A 43 -8.19 -21.72 1.10
C GLU A 43 -6.91 -21.53 0.30
N ARG A 44 -6.46 -20.29 0.14
CA ARG A 44 -5.29 -19.93 -0.68
C ARG A 44 -3.98 -19.91 0.11
N GLY A 45 -4.07 -19.86 1.45
CA GLY A 45 -2.91 -19.72 2.34
C GLY A 45 -2.20 -18.38 2.24
N ILE A 46 -2.90 -17.32 1.80
CA ILE A 46 -2.35 -15.97 1.66
C ILE A 46 -3.22 -14.95 2.39
N THR A 47 -2.60 -13.92 2.96
CA THR A 47 -3.30 -12.77 3.52
C THR A 47 -3.76 -11.85 2.39
N ILE A 48 -5.04 -11.53 2.35
CA ILE A 48 -5.69 -10.68 1.34
C ILE A 48 -5.95 -9.29 1.91
N THR A 49 -6.54 -9.26 3.12
CA THR A 49 -6.86 -8.01 3.82
C THR A 49 -5.99 -7.86 5.07
N SER A 50 -5.60 -6.62 5.37
CA SER A 50 -4.90 -6.36 6.63
C SER A 50 -5.83 -6.64 7.82
N ALA A 51 -5.32 -7.33 8.83
CA ALA A 51 -6.01 -7.57 10.08
C ALA A 51 -5.33 -6.82 11.21
N ALA A 52 -6.10 -6.19 12.09
CA ALA A 52 -5.60 -5.45 13.24
C ALA A 52 -5.96 -6.18 14.53
N THR A 53 -5.00 -6.30 15.43
CA THR A 53 -5.21 -6.88 16.75
C THR A 53 -4.34 -6.20 17.81
N THR A 54 -4.75 -6.32 19.06
CA THR A 54 -4.02 -5.76 20.20
C THR A 54 -3.50 -6.89 21.09
N CYS A 55 -2.25 -6.79 21.49
CA CYS A 55 -1.65 -7.69 22.46
C CYS A 55 -0.77 -6.94 23.47
N PHE A 56 -0.29 -7.64 24.50
CA PHE A 56 0.54 -7.08 25.54
C PHE A 56 1.79 -7.94 25.73
N TRP A 57 2.94 -7.27 25.84
CA TRP A 57 4.23 -7.90 26.10
C TRP A 57 5.09 -7.03 27.01
N ASN A 58 5.62 -7.60 28.10
CA ASN A 58 6.44 -6.88 29.09
C ASN A 58 5.83 -5.52 29.50
N ASP A 59 4.54 -5.52 29.90
CA ASP A 59 3.78 -4.34 30.32
C ASP A 59 3.60 -3.25 29.25
N ASN A 60 3.85 -3.59 27.98
CA ASN A 60 3.61 -2.70 26.85
C ASN A 60 2.42 -3.21 26.00
N GLN A 61 1.60 -2.28 25.54
CA GLN A 61 0.55 -2.57 24.57
C GLN A 61 1.12 -2.48 23.16
N ILE A 62 0.88 -3.50 22.36
CA ILE A 62 1.27 -3.55 20.95
C ILE A 62 0.01 -3.69 20.10
N ASN A 63 -0.17 -2.76 19.17
CA ASN A 63 -1.22 -2.84 18.15
C ASN A 63 -0.57 -3.41 16.87
N ILE A 64 -1.00 -4.59 16.47
CA ILE A 64 -0.44 -5.31 15.33
C ILE A 64 -1.35 -5.14 14.13
N ILE A 65 -0.77 -4.80 13.00
CA ILE A 65 -1.44 -4.86 11.69
C ILE A 65 -0.69 -5.89 10.84
N ASP A 66 -1.36 -7.00 10.54
CA ASP A 66 -0.86 -8.01 9.62
C ASP A 66 -1.25 -7.61 8.20
N THR A 67 -0.25 -7.39 7.31
CA THR A 67 -0.44 -6.86 5.97
C THR A 67 -0.35 -7.96 4.91
N PRO A 68 -1.07 -7.83 3.76
CA PRO A 68 -0.86 -8.74 2.64
C PRO A 68 0.57 -8.70 2.10
N GLY A 69 1.02 -9.82 1.54
CA GLY A 69 2.32 -9.91 0.86
C GLY A 69 2.22 -9.88 -0.67
N HIS A 70 1.02 -9.98 -1.24
CA HIS A 70 0.83 -10.04 -2.68
C HIS A 70 0.73 -8.64 -3.31
N VAL A 71 1.32 -8.48 -4.49
CA VAL A 71 1.39 -7.19 -5.22
C VAL A 71 0.03 -6.60 -5.57
N ASP A 72 -0.96 -7.42 -5.83
CA ASP A 72 -2.33 -6.98 -6.13
C ASP A 72 -2.99 -6.26 -4.94
N PHE A 73 -2.45 -6.45 -3.73
CA PHE A 73 -2.93 -5.85 -2.48
C PHE A 73 -2.00 -4.79 -1.91
N THR A 74 -1.16 -4.18 -2.73
CA THR A 74 -0.22 -3.12 -2.30
C THR A 74 -0.90 -1.97 -1.60
N VAL A 75 -2.14 -1.68 -1.94
CA VAL A 75 -2.95 -0.63 -1.30
C VAL A 75 -3.30 -0.96 0.15
N GLU A 76 -3.54 -2.23 0.46
CA GLU A 76 -3.71 -2.66 1.86
C GLU A 76 -2.44 -2.42 2.67
N VAL A 77 -1.27 -2.68 2.06
CA VAL A 77 0.03 -2.40 2.67
C VAL A 77 0.20 -0.89 2.86
N GLU A 78 -0.08 -0.09 1.85
CA GLU A 78 0.07 1.37 1.89
C GLU A 78 -0.84 2.02 2.94
N ARG A 79 -2.10 1.62 3.01
CA ARG A 79 -3.03 2.04 4.06
C ARG A 79 -2.49 1.74 5.47
N SER A 80 -1.93 0.56 5.64
CA SER A 80 -1.35 0.14 6.90
C SER A 80 -0.12 0.95 7.26
N LEU A 81 0.82 1.12 6.33
CA LEU A 81 2.06 1.88 6.52
C LEU A 81 1.80 3.33 6.94
N ARG A 82 0.73 3.95 6.44
CA ARG A 82 0.37 5.33 6.79
C ARG A 82 0.08 5.53 8.27
N VAL A 83 -0.37 4.49 8.96
CA VAL A 83 -0.77 4.55 10.37
C VAL A 83 0.17 3.82 11.33
N LEU A 84 1.22 3.17 10.81
CA LEU A 84 2.20 2.47 11.63
C LEU A 84 3.21 3.43 12.27
N ASP A 85 3.60 3.14 13.51
CA ASP A 85 4.73 3.78 14.17
C ASP A 85 6.05 3.07 13.84
N GLY A 86 6.01 1.76 13.65
CA GLY A 86 7.14 0.94 13.26
C GLY A 86 6.69 -0.34 12.59
N ALA A 87 7.62 -1.07 11.99
CA ALA A 87 7.32 -2.32 11.29
C ALA A 87 8.38 -3.40 11.57
N VAL A 88 7.93 -4.64 11.51
CA VAL A 88 8.80 -5.82 11.43
C VAL A 88 8.77 -6.32 9.98
N ALA A 89 9.92 -6.24 9.32
CA ALA A 89 10.10 -6.78 7.98
C ALA A 89 10.58 -8.23 8.07
N VAL A 90 9.77 -9.15 7.60
CA VAL A 90 10.07 -10.60 7.65
C VAL A 90 10.65 -11.03 6.31
N PHE A 91 11.80 -11.68 6.33
CA PHE A 91 12.49 -12.21 5.15
C PHE A 91 12.61 -13.74 5.23
N ASP A 92 12.57 -14.41 4.09
CA ASP A 92 12.85 -15.84 3.99
C ASP A 92 14.36 -16.04 4.07
N GLY A 93 14.83 -16.83 5.04
CA GLY A 93 16.26 -17.06 5.27
C GLY A 93 16.98 -17.78 4.13
N LYS A 94 16.25 -18.47 3.26
CA LYS A 94 16.79 -19.10 2.06
C LYS A 94 16.87 -18.14 0.87
N GLU A 95 15.81 -17.41 0.63
CA GLU A 95 15.68 -16.57 -0.59
C GLU A 95 16.25 -15.15 -0.39
N GLY A 96 16.36 -14.70 0.86
CA GLY A 96 16.78 -13.31 1.17
C GLY A 96 15.75 -12.28 0.72
N VAL A 97 16.23 -11.18 0.15
CA VAL A 97 15.35 -10.13 -0.38
C VAL A 97 14.77 -10.54 -1.73
N GLU A 98 13.48 -10.56 -1.81
CA GLU A 98 12.69 -10.89 -3.00
C GLU A 98 12.00 -9.63 -3.56
N PRO A 99 11.48 -9.64 -4.80
CA PRO A 99 10.92 -8.43 -5.43
C PRO A 99 9.83 -7.72 -4.63
N GLN A 100 8.94 -8.50 -4.00
CA GLN A 100 7.88 -7.93 -3.17
C GLN A 100 8.45 -7.37 -1.86
N SER A 101 9.53 -7.93 -1.34
CA SER A 101 10.27 -7.35 -0.21
C SER A 101 10.80 -5.95 -0.56
N GLU A 102 11.39 -5.79 -1.76
CA GLU A 102 11.87 -4.49 -2.25
C GLU A 102 10.73 -3.48 -2.35
N GLN A 103 9.59 -3.90 -2.92
CA GLN A 103 8.43 -3.02 -3.08
C GLN A 103 7.88 -2.54 -1.75
N VAL A 104 7.63 -3.46 -0.82
CA VAL A 104 7.11 -3.13 0.52
C VAL A 104 8.12 -2.27 1.29
N TRP A 105 9.41 -2.51 1.11
CA TRP A 105 10.47 -1.71 1.71
C TRP A 105 10.45 -0.27 1.21
N ARG A 106 10.35 -0.06 -0.11
CA ARG A 106 10.23 1.28 -0.72
C ARG A 106 8.96 2.02 -0.27
N GLN A 107 7.84 1.29 -0.14
CA GLN A 107 6.62 1.87 0.41
C GLN A 107 6.81 2.33 1.87
N ALA A 108 7.52 1.54 2.68
CA ALA A 108 7.86 1.93 4.03
C ALA A 108 8.80 3.15 4.09
N ASP A 109 9.73 3.28 3.15
CA ASP A 109 10.57 4.48 3.00
C ASP A 109 9.74 5.73 2.70
N LYS A 110 8.73 5.61 1.85
CA LYS A 110 7.82 6.72 1.50
C LYS A 110 7.13 7.34 2.74
N TYR A 111 6.85 6.53 3.74
CA TYR A 111 6.18 6.96 4.98
C TYR A 111 7.12 7.07 6.18
N ASP A 112 8.43 7.01 5.96
CA ASP A 112 9.46 7.09 7.01
C ASP A 112 9.22 6.15 8.19
N VAL A 113 8.76 4.92 7.90
CA VAL A 113 8.44 3.94 8.95
C VAL A 113 9.70 3.25 9.45
N PRO A 114 10.08 3.42 10.72
CA PRO A 114 11.18 2.68 11.35
C PRO A 114 10.95 1.18 11.32
N ARG A 115 12.00 0.40 11.08
CA ARG A 115 11.91 -1.05 10.89
C ARG A 115 12.96 -1.82 11.63
N ILE A 116 12.60 -3.01 12.08
CA ILE A 116 13.51 -4.10 12.40
C ILE A 116 13.31 -5.23 11.39
N CYS A 117 14.35 -6.00 11.12
CA CYS A 117 14.33 -7.10 10.17
C CYS A 117 14.34 -8.43 10.91
N PHE A 118 13.52 -9.37 10.49
CA PHE A 118 13.48 -10.71 11.03
C PHE A 118 13.70 -11.74 9.91
N VAL A 119 14.86 -12.39 9.92
CA VAL A 119 15.20 -13.47 8.98
C VAL A 119 14.59 -14.76 9.49
N ASN A 120 13.48 -15.13 8.90
CA ASN A 120 12.65 -16.26 9.27
C ASN A 120 13.06 -17.53 8.51
N LYS A 121 12.52 -18.67 8.90
CA LYS A 121 12.74 -19.98 8.27
C LYS A 121 14.18 -20.45 8.28
N MET A 122 14.90 -20.16 9.34
CA MET A 122 16.28 -20.62 9.50
C MET A 122 16.42 -22.14 9.60
N ASP A 123 15.30 -22.85 9.81
CA ASP A 123 15.20 -24.33 9.79
C ASP A 123 15.08 -24.94 8.40
N LYS A 124 14.87 -24.12 7.37
CA LYS A 124 14.67 -24.57 5.98
C LYS A 124 16.00 -24.94 5.33
N ILE A 125 15.99 -26.00 4.52
CA ILE A 125 17.17 -26.42 3.74
C ILE A 125 17.60 -25.28 2.80
N GLY A 126 18.87 -24.90 2.88
CA GLY A 126 19.45 -23.80 2.14
C GLY A 126 19.33 -22.42 2.83
N ALA A 127 18.81 -22.38 4.07
CA ALA A 127 18.77 -21.13 4.83
C ALA A 127 20.17 -20.63 5.19
N ASP A 128 20.45 -19.36 4.90
CA ASP A 128 21.71 -18.69 5.17
C ASP A 128 21.44 -17.26 5.65
N PHE A 129 21.65 -17.02 6.92
CA PHE A 129 21.44 -15.70 7.54
C PHE A 129 22.36 -14.64 6.93
N TYR A 130 23.63 -14.96 6.71
CA TYR A 130 24.63 -14.00 6.21
C TYR A 130 24.37 -13.61 4.76
N PHE A 131 23.93 -14.55 3.96
CA PHE A 131 23.46 -14.28 2.62
C PHE A 131 22.24 -13.34 2.64
N SER A 132 21.27 -13.62 3.49
CA SER A 132 20.07 -12.78 3.63
C SER A 132 20.42 -11.33 4.02
N VAL A 133 21.32 -11.16 4.97
CA VAL A 133 21.82 -9.83 5.37
C VAL A 133 22.51 -9.11 4.20
N LYS A 134 23.36 -9.83 3.47
CA LYS A 134 24.02 -9.28 2.28
C LYS A 134 23.02 -8.80 1.21
N THR A 135 21.96 -9.57 0.97
CA THR A 135 20.92 -9.14 0.03
C THR A 135 20.18 -7.87 0.47
N MET A 136 20.01 -7.66 1.78
CA MET A 136 19.43 -6.42 2.31
C MET A 136 20.34 -5.22 2.01
N GLU A 137 21.64 -5.35 2.19
CA GLU A 137 22.61 -4.30 1.88
C GLU A 137 22.66 -3.99 0.39
N GLU A 138 22.76 -5.01 -0.45
CA GLU A 138 22.94 -4.86 -1.90
C GLU A 138 21.66 -4.44 -2.63
N ARG A 139 20.49 -4.97 -2.25
CA ARG A 139 19.24 -4.79 -2.99
C ARG A 139 18.35 -3.68 -2.42
N LEU A 140 18.34 -3.52 -1.10
CA LEU A 140 17.58 -2.47 -0.43
C LEU A 140 18.40 -1.20 -0.22
N GLY A 141 19.74 -1.29 -0.34
CA GLY A 141 20.63 -0.19 0.05
C GLY A 141 20.53 0.16 1.54
N ALA A 142 20.08 -0.80 2.35
CA ALA A 142 19.77 -0.56 3.74
C ALA A 142 21.01 -0.72 4.63
N ASN A 143 21.20 0.20 5.58
CA ASN A 143 22.20 0.08 6.63
C ASN A 143 21.70 -0.89 7.70
N VAL A 144 21.91 -2.18 7.50
CA VAL A 144 21.45 -3.23 8.42
C VAL A 144 22.52 -3.58 9.45
N ILE A 145 22.09 -3.74 10.69
CA ILE A 145 22.96 -4.09 11.82
C ILE A 145 22.46 -5.40 12.42
N PRO A 146 23.14 -6.54 12.17
CA PRO A 146 22.83 -7.77 12.87
C PRO A 146 22.99 -7.62 14.37
N ILE A 147 21.94 -7.92 15.12
CA ILE A 147 21.96 -7.96 16.59
C ILE A 147 21.85 -9.37 17.15
N GLN A 148 21.63 -10.32 16.26
CA GLN A 148 21.62 -11.75 16.54
C GLN A 148 22.37 -12.50 15.45
N LEU A 149 22.90 -13.66 15.81
CA LEU A 149 23.43 -14.66 14.87
C LEU A 149 22.70 -16.00 15.10
N PRO A 150 22.50 -16.83 14.06
CA PRO A 150 21.87 -18.13 14.25
C PRO A 150 22.81 -19.12 14.96
N VAL A 151 22.25 -19.93 15.84
CA VAL A 151 22.91 -21.11 16.41
C VAL A 151 22.46 -22.32 15.61
N GLY A 152 23.35 -22.84 14.77
CA GLY A 152 23.03 -23.87 13.81
C GLY A 152 22.31 -23.32 12.57
N SER A 153 22.02 -24.19 11.62
CA SER A 153 21.28 -23.87 10.41
C SER A 153 20.46 -25.09 9.97
N GLU A 154 19.43 -24.87 9.15
CA GLU A 154 18.56 -25.92 8.63
C GLU A 154 17.98 -26.79 9.75
N GLY A 155 18.12 -28.12 9.65
CA GLY A 155 17.62 -29.05 10.67
C GLY A 155 18.29 -28.89 12.05
N ASP A 156 19.48 -28.34 12.09
CA ASP A 156 20.27 -28.12 13.30
C ASP A 156 20.08 -26.73 13.91
N PHE A 157 19.17 -25.92 13.38
CA PHE A 157 18.84 -24.62 13.94
C PHE A 157 18.16 -24.76 15.31
N GLU A 158 18.81 -24.29 16.37
CA GLU A 158 18.34 -24.48 17.74
C GLU A 158 18.16 -23.17 18.53
N GLY A 159 18.70 -22.06 18.03
CA GLY A 159 18.58 -20.80 18.74
C GLY A 159 19.31 -19.65 18.09
N VAL A 160 19.56 -18.62 18.89
CA VAL A 160 20.20 -17.37 18.46
C VAL A 160 21.26 -16.93 19.46
N VAL A 161 22.33 -16.31 18.95
CA VAL A 161 23.29 -15.55 19.76
C VAL A 161 22.79 -14.13 19.83
N ASP A 162 22.62 -13.61 21.05
CA ASP A 162 22.31 -12.22 21.30
C ASP A 162 23.60 -11.42 21.38
N LEU A 163 23.86 -10.58 20.38
CA LEU A 163 25.09 -9.77 20.30
C LEU A 163 25.09 -8.57 21.24
N VAL A 164 23.94 -8.17 21.75
CA VAL A 164 23.84 -7.07 22.74
C VAL A 164 24.22 -7.58 24.12
N GLU A 165 23.70 -8.72 24.53
CA GLU A 165 23.97 -9.34 25.83
C GLU A 165 25.18 -10.29 25.84
N MET A 166 25.64 -10.71 24.65
CA MET A 166 26.72 -11.70 24.47
C MET A 166 26.43 -13.03 25.17
N LYS A 167 25.20 -13.52 24.94
CA LYS A 167 24.67 -14.82 25.37
C LYS A 167 23.95 -15.50 24.25
N ALA A 168 23.81 -16.80 24.34
CA ALA A 168 22.97 -17.57 23.42
C ALA A 168 21.62 -17.92 24.06
N LYS A 169 20.57 -17.88 23.27
CA LYS A 169 19.21 -18.28 23.64
C LYS A 169 18.87 -19.53 22.82
N VAL A 170 18.69 -20.65 23.49
CA VAL A 170 18.53 -21.97 22.86
C VAL A 170 17.22 -22.61 23.29
N TRP A 171 16.45 -23.08 22.33
CA TRP A 171 15.20 -23.80 22.54
C TRP A 171 15.47 -25.29 22.54
N SER A 172 15.14 -25.96 23.65
CA SER A 172 15.30 -27.42 23.76
C SER A 172 14.34 -28.17 22.84
N ALA A 173 14.73 -29.34 22.36
CA ALA A 173 13.89 -30.22 21.53
C ALA A 173 12.62 -30.69 22.26
N GLU A 174 12.60 -30.64 23.60
CA GLU A 174 11.47 -31.01 24.42
C GLU A 174 10.40 -29.91 24.50
N ALA A 175 10.75 -28.65 24.27
CA ALA A 175 9.83 -27.52 24.26
C ALA A 175 9.09 -27.42 22.91
N LYS A 176 8.16 -28.33 22.65
CA LYS A 176 7.42 -28.40 21.37
C LYS A 176 6.71 -27.11 20.97
N LEU A 177 6.26 -26.32 21.93
CA LEU A 177 5.55 -25.06 21.71
C LEU A 177 6.47 -23.83 21.85
N GLY A 178 7.79 -24.02 22.09
CA GLY A 178 8.77 -22.93 22.16
C GLY A 178 8.54 -21.92 23.26
N GLU A 179 7.76 -22.23 24.30
CA GLU A 179 7.41 -21.30 25.39
C GLU A 179 8.60 -20.91 26.25
N LYS A 180 9.58 -21.78 26.33
CA LYS A 180 10.78 -21.58 27.17
C LYS A 180 12.04 -21.82 26.35
N TYR A 181 13.03 -21.02 26.64
CA TYR A 181 14.39 -21.16 26.13
C TYR A 181 15.39 -20.96 27.26
N ASP A 182 16.56 -21.54 27.10
CA ASP A 182 17.65 -21.41 28.06
C ASP A 182 18.62 -20.31 27.58
N VAL A 183 19.10 -19.50 28.53
CA VAL A 183 20.15 -18.53 28.28
C VAL A 183 21.48 -19.18 28.68
N VAL A 184 22.33 -19.42 27.71
CA VAL A 184 23.60 -20.13 27.88
C VAL A 184 24.77 -19.31 27.32
N ASP A 185 25.99 -19.74 27.59
CA ASP A 185 27.14 -19.13 26.99
C ASP A 185 27.16 -19.39 25.48
N ILE A 186 27.81 -18.48 24.74
CA ILE A 186 27.94 -18.61 23.29
C ILE A 186 28.72 -19.87 22.97
N PRO A 187 28.25 -20.73 22.06
CA PRO A 187 28.98 -21.91 21.61
C PRO A 187 30.39 -21.56 21.13
N ALA A 188 31.39 -22.37 21.49
CA ALA A 188 32.80 -22.07 21.22
C ALA A 188 33.11 -21.88 19.71
N ASP A 189 32.41 -22.60 18.84
CA ASP A 189 32.50 -22.50 17.38
C ASP A 189 31.94 -21.19 16.81
N LEU A 190 31.07 -20.51 17.54
CA LEU A 190 30.46 -19.22 17.17
C LEU A 190 31.11 -18.02 17.85
N GLN A 191 32.00 -18.24 18.81
CA GLN A 191 32.57 -17.16 19.64
C GLN A 191 33.32 -16.13 18.78
N GLU A 192 34.18 -16.55 17.90
CA GLU A 192 34.95 -15.66 17.01
C GLU A 192 34.02 -14.81 16.12
N LYS A 193 33.02 -15.43 15.57
CA LYS A 193 32.05 -14.75 14.71
C LYS A 193 31.16 -13.79 15.51
N ALA A 194 30.75 -14.18 16.71
CA ALA A 194 30.03 -13.31 17.63
C ALA A 194 30.84 -12.09 18.02
N ASP A 195 32.14 -12.24 18.32
CA ASP A 195 33.05 -11.15 18.64
C ASP A 195 33.24 -10.20 17.44
N GLU A 196 33.36 -10.73 16.22
CA GLU A 196 33.42 -9.93 14.99
C GLU A 196 32.14 -9.08 14.79
N TYR A 197 30.98 -9.66 14.87
CA TYR A 197 29.72 -8.96 14.69
C TYR A 197 29.37 -8.04 15.87
N ARG A 198 29.78 -8.40 17.08
CA ARG A 198 29.70 -7.51 18.25
C ARG A 198 30.52 -6.24 18.03
N THR A 199 31.71 -6.35 17.50
CA THR A 199 32.56 -5.21 17.19
C THR A 199 31.89 -4.28 16.17
N LYS A 200 31.35 -4.83 15.11
CA LYS A 200 30.61 -4.05 14.12
C LYS A 200 29.40 -3.33 14.73
N LEU A 201 28.66 -4.01 15.59
CA LEU A 201 27.51 -3.42 16.30
C LEU A 201 27.96 -2.27 17.19
N VAL A 202 28.97 -2.45 18.00
CA VAL A 202 29.49 -1.43 18.94
C VAL A 202 30.05 -0.23 18.17
N GLU A 203 30.77 -0.44 17.08
CA GLU A 203 31.24 0.64 16.21
C GLU A 203 30.08 1.46 15.64
N ALA A 204 29.07 0.82 15.11
CA ALA A 204 27.91 1.49 14.53
C ALA A 204 27.15 2.33 15.56
N VAL A 205 26.98 1.84 16.78
CA VAL A 205 26.26 2.60 17.83
C VAL A 205 27.12 3.66 18.49
N ALA A 206 28.45 3.47 18.56
CA ALA A 206 29.37 4.45 19.14
C ALA A 206 29.43 5.75 18.33
N GLU A 207 29.27 5.68 17.02
CA GLU A 207 29.26 6.85 16.13
C GLU A 207 28.05 7.78 16.32
N THR A 208 27.02 7.34 17.04
CA THR A 208 25.79 8.12 17.24
C THR A 208 25.86 9.19 18.31
N ASP A 209 26.86 9.10 19.22
CA ASP A 209 26.98 9.95 20.40
C ASP A 209 28.44 10.15 20.74
N GLU A 210 28.85 11.40 20.95
CA GLU A 210 30.24 11.75 21.28
C GLU A 210 30.73 11.04 22.55
N THR A 211 29.87 10.90 23.55
CA THR A 211 30.22 10.22 24.81
C THR A 211 30.49 8.74 24.60
N LEU A 212 29.69 8.08 23.80
CA LEU A 212 29.86 6.66 23.44
C LEU A 212 31.10 6.45 22.58
N LEU A 213 31.38 7.38 21.68
CA LEU A 213 32.55 7.34 20.81
C LEU A 213 33.84 7.52 21.64
N GLU A 214 33.87 8.45 22.60
CA GLU A 214 34.98 8.64 23.51
C GLU A 214 35.26 7.39 24.34
N LYS A 215 34.21 6.76 24.89
CA LYS A 215 34.36 5.49 25.64
C LYS A 215 34.94 4.39 24.76
N TYR A 216 34.38 4.22 23.55
CA TYR A 216 34.85 3.20 22.62
C TYR A 216 36.32 3.40 22.22
N LEU A 217 36.72 4.63 21.86
CA LEU A 217 38.09 4.97 21.52
C LEU A 217 39.03 4.87 22.71
N GLY A 218 38.53 5.09 23.92
CA GLY A 218 39.25 4.91 25.19
C GLY A 218 39.45 3.45 25.61
N GLY A 219 38.85 2.50 24.87
CA GLY A 219 38.90 1.07 25.16
C GLY A 219 37.97 0.63 26.29
N GLU A 220 37.01 1.46 26.68
CA GLU A 220 35.95 1.10 27.62
C GLU A 220 34.85 0.34 26.95
N GLU A 221 34.31 -0.70 27.60
CA GLU A 221 33.16 -1.43 27.11
C GLU A 221 31.87 -0.60 27.29
N LEU A 222 31.01 -0.60 26.24
CA LEU A 222 29.68 -0.02 26.34
C LEU A 222 28.74 -0.97 27.10
N THR A 223 27.90 -0.42 27.95
CA THR A 223 26.90 -1.20 28.68
C THR A 223 25.77 -1.65 27.74
N VAL A 224 24.99 -2.66 28.13
CA VAL A 224 23.82 -3.14 27.39
C VAL A 224 22.80 -2.02 27.17
N GLU A 225 22.57 -1.20 28.21
CA GLU A 225 21.64 -0.07 28.16
C GLU A 225 22.12 1.02 27.18
N GLU A 226 23.42 1.31 27.14
CA GLU A 226 24.00 2.26 26.21
C GLU A 226 23.86 1.78 24.76
N ILE A 227 24.12 0.51 24.50
CA ILE A 227 23.95 -0.09 23.16
C ILE A 227 22.50 -0.08 22.74
N LYS A 228 21.59 -0.52 23.60
CA LYS A 228 20.14 -0.51 23.32
C LYS A 228 19.64 0.92 23.07
N GLY A 229 20.04 1.87 23.88
CA GLY A 229 19.64 3.28 23.71
C GLY A 229 20.12 3.89 22.40
N ALA A 230 21.37 3.65 22.01
CA ALA A 230 21.93 4.14 20.76
C ALA A 230 21.32 3.44 19.54
N LEU A 231 21.13 2.13 19.61
CA LEU A 231 20.49 1.36 18.54
C LEU A 231 19.03 1.76 18.35
N ARG A 232 18.31 2.07 19.44
CA ARG A 232 16.96 2.62 19.37
C ARG A 232 16.92 3.95 18.62
N LYS A 233 17.83 4.87 18.92
CA LYS A 233 17.92 6.16 18.21
C LYS A 233 18.14 5.96 16.70
N LEU A 234 19.07 5.10 16.31
CA LEU A 234 19.33 4.77 14.90
C LEU A 234 18.12 4.14 14.21
N THR A 235 17.39 3.28 14.91
CA THR A 235 16.20 2.62 14.37
C THR A 235 15.06 3.61 14.18
N ILE A 236 14.79 4.46 15.16
CA ILE A 236 13.71 5.46 15.12
C ILE A 236 13.97 6.51 14.02
N SER A 237 15.23 6.91 13.83
CA SER A 237 15.61 7.83 12.75
C SER A 237 15.68 7.19 11.36
N SER A 238 15.49 5.89 11.26
CA SER A 238 15.65 5.10 10.03
C SER A 238 17.06 5.16 9.41
N GLU A 239 18.07 5.46 10.23
CA GLU A 239 19.47 5.46 9.81
C GLU A 239 20.08 4.05 9.81
N ALA A 240 19.53 3.14 10.63
CA ALA A 240 19.91 1.74 10.66
C ALA A 240 18.73 0.84 10.99
N TYR A 241 18.88 -0.44 10.64
CA TYR A 241 17.84 -1.44 10.81
C TYR A 241 18.41 -2.67 11.52
N PRO A 242 18.02 -2.94 12.77
CA PRO A 242 18.43 -4.15 13.48
C PRO A 242 17.95 -5.42 12.78
N VAL A 243 18.81 -6.42 12.67
CA VAL A 243 18.47 -7.70 12.06
C VAL A 243 18.51 -8.82 13.09
N LEU A 244 17.41 -9.54 13.19
CA LEU A 244 17.22 -10.72 14.01
C LEU A 244 17.00 -11.95 13.12
N CYS A 245 17.03 -13.13 13.73
CA CYS A 245 16.75 -14.37 13.03
C CYS A 245 15.93 -15.33 13.88
N GLY A 246 15.31 -16.30 13.23
CA GLY A 246 14.52 -17.31 13.91
C GLY A 246 13.80 -18.24 12.92
N SER A 247 12.95 -19.08 13.48
CA SER A 247 11.98 -19.88 12.75
C SER A 247 10.65 -19.86 13.47
N ALA A 248 9.71 -19.07 12.95
CA ALA A 248 8.36 -19.00 13.51
C ALA A 248 7.67 -20.38 13.47
N PHE A 249 7.83 -21.12 12.38
CA PHE A 249 7.25 -22.46 12.23
C PHE A 249 7.77 -23.45 13.29
N LYS A 250 9.05 -23.38 13.62
CA LYS A 250 9.68 -24.22 14.67
C LYS A 250 9.59 -23.59 16.08
N ASN A 251 8.87 -22.49 16.23
CA ASN A 251 8.66 -21.82 17.51
C ASN A 251 9.96 -21.32 18.18
N LYS A 252 10.92 -20.84 17.38
CA LYS A 252 12.23 -20.38 17.85
C LYS A 252 12.52 -18.95 17.42
N GLY A 253 12.90 -18.10 18.36
CA GLY A 253 13.33 -16.73 18.10
C GLY A 253 12.24 -15.66 18.13
N VAL A 254 10.99 -16.00 18.39
CA VAL A 254 9.87 -15.03 18.36
C VAL A 254 9.86 -14.14 19.59
N GLN A 255 10.10 -14.69 20.78
CA GLN A 255 10.13 -13.89 22.02
C GLN A 255 11.25 -12.84 22.01
N PRO A 256 12.49 -13.14 21.61
CA PRO A 256 13.51 -12.11 21.41
C PRO A 256 13.14 -11.05 20.38
N MET A 257 12.37 -11.41 19.35
CA MET A 257 11.85 -10.43 18.38
C MET A 257 10.83 -9.50 19.04
N LEU A 258 9.93 -10.00 19.89
CA LEU A 258 9.00 -9.18 20.68
C LEU A 258 9.74 -8.22 21.62
N ASP A 259 10.79 -8.70 22.28
CA ASP A 259 11.66 -7.85 23.09
C ASP A 259 12.30 -6.73 22.24
N ALA A 260 12.76 -7.05 21.04
CA ALA A 260 13.34 -6.09 20.11
C ALA A 260 12.32 -5.05 19.61
N VAL A 261 11.06 -5.43 19.41
CA VAL A 261 9.96 -4.49 19.08
C VAL A 261 9.85 -3.42 20.17
N ILE A 262 9.86 -3.82 21.43
CA ILE A 262 9.78 -2.89 22.56
C ILE A 262 11.06 -2.07 22.71
N ASP A 263 12.22 -2.69 22.56
CA ASP A 263 13.52 -2.04 22.78
C ASP A 263 13.85 -1.02 21.66
N TYR A 264 13.49 -1.27 20.42
CA TYR A 264 14.01 -0.53 19.26
C TYR A 264 12.97 0.18 18.42
N LEU A 265 11.74 -0.30 18.35
CA LEU A 265 10.70 0.39 17.57
C LEU A 265 10.07 1.54 18.36
N PRO A 266 9.67 2.62 17.67
CA PRO A 266 9.12 3.79 18.34
C PRO A 266 7.74 3.55 18.93
N SER A 267 7.43 4.26 20.02
CA SER A 267 6.07 4.48 20.49
C SER A 267 5.45 5.70 19.79
N PRO A 268 4.15 5.96 19.93
CA PRO A 268 3.55 7.19 19.43
C PRO A 268 4.19 8.49 19.94
N LEU A 269 4.89 8.45 21.08
CA LEU A 269 5.62 9.59 21.63
C LEU A 269 6.97 9.84 20.96
N ASP A 270 7.54 8.84 20.31
CA ASP A 270 8.86 8.91 19.67
C ASP A 270 8.79 9.33 18.20
N VAL A 271 7.61 9.21 17.58
CA VAL A 271 7.38 9.63 16.18
C VAL A 271 6.99 11.11 16.13
N PRO A 272 7.22 11.79 14.98
CA PRO A 272 6.77 13.17 14.82
C PRO A 272 5.27 13.32 15.09
N PRO A 273 4.83 14.47 15.67
CA PRO A 273 3.42 14.76 15.84
C PRO A 273 2.66 14.70 14.49
N ALA A 274 1.38 14.37 14.53
CA ALA A 274 0.55 14.39 13.35
C ALA A 274 0.40 15.82 12.82
N VAL A 275 0.64 15.98 11.53
CA VAL A 275 0.56 17.27 10.83
C VAL A 275 -0.58 17.19 9.81
N GLY A 276 -1.38 18.22 9.78
CA GLY A 276 -2.46 18.39 8.84
C GLY A 276 -2.69 19.87 8.54
N HIS A 277 -3.80 20.19 7.96
CA HIS A 277 -4.19 21.58 7.66
C HIS A 277 -5.60 21.87 8.16
N ALA A 278 -5.92 23.15 8.28
CA ALA A 278 -7.29 23.57 8.59
C ALA A 278 -8.22 23.26 7.38
N PRO A 279 -9.49 22.88 7.61
CA PRO A 279 -10.42 22.60 6.52
C PRO A 279 -10.55 23.76 5.55
N GLY A 280 -10.34 23.51 4.25
CA GLY A 280 -10.42 24.52 3.19
C GLY A 280 -9.29 25.56 3.19
N LYS A 281 -8.24 25.34 3.97
CA LYS A 281 -7.06 26.23 4.05
C LYS A 281 -5.80 25.38 4.09
N GLU A 282 -5.35 24.94 2.92
CA GLU A 282 -4.18 24.08 2.79
C GLU A 282 -2.88 24.73 3.29
N ASP A 283 -2.80 26.06 3.28
CA ASP A 283 -1.64 26.84 3.73
C ASP A 283 -1.57 26.97 5.26
N VAL A 284 -2.61 26.59 6.01
CA VAL A 284 -2.66 26.70 7.47
C VAL A 284 -2.37 25.35 8.10
N GLU A 285 -1.12 25.15 8.47
CA GLU A 285 -0.66 23.95 9.14
C GLU A 285 -1.25 23.82 10.56
N VAL A 286 -1.69 22.61 10.89
CA VAL A 286 -2.21 22.25 12.21
C VAL A 286 -1.46 21.03 12.71
N VAL A 287 -0.84 21.15 13.88
CA VAL A 287 -0.07 20.08 14.52
C VAL A 287 -0.87 19.49 15.69
N ARG A 288 -0.91 18.15 15.77
CA ARG A 288 -1.55 17.41 16.86
C ARG A 288 -0.54 16.50 17.55
N LYS A 289 -0.30 16.75 18.83
CA LYS A 289 0.58 15.90 19.66
C LYS A 289 -0.13 14.64 20.13
N PRO A 290 0.57 13.53 20.34
CA PRO A 290 -0.02 12.27 20.82
C PRO A 290 -0.33 12.33 22.33
N SER A 291 -1.21 13.24 22.70
CA SER A 291 -1.66 13.47 24.09
C SER A 291 -3.17 13.42 24.17
N THR A 292 -3.70 12.87 25.25
CA THR A 292 -5.14 12.87 25.55
C THR A 292 -5.71 14.23 25.90
N ASP A 293 -4.86 15.22 26.20
CA ASP A 293 -5.24 16.60 26.49
C ASP A 293 -5.41 17.47 25.24
N GLU A 294 -4.93 16.98 24.09
CA GLU A 294 -5.10 17.63 22.81
C GLU A 294 -6.54 17.43 22.26
N PRO A 295 -6.98 18.28 21.33
CA PRO A 295 -8.23 18.04 20.61
C PRO A 295 -8.21 16.71 19.87
N PHE A 296 -9.34 16.01 19.85
CA PHE A 296 -9.45 14.72 19.19
C PHE A 296 -9.17 14.82 17.69
N SER A 297 -8.33 13.93 17.20
CA SER A 297 -8.12 13.69 15.77
C SER A 297 -7.80 12.22 15.51
N ALA A 298 -8.38 11.68 14.43
CA ALA A 298 -8.17 10.31 14.01
C ALA A 298 -8.24 10.19 12.48
N LEU A 299 -7.53 9.22 11.95
CA LEU A 299 -7.57 8.88 10.52
C LEU A 299 -8.30 7.55 10.32
N ALA A 300 -9.32 7.55 9.49
CA ALA A 300 -9.98 6.34 9.02
C ALA A 300 -9.10 5.70 7.93
N PHE A 301 -8.45 4.60 8.24
CA PHE A 301 -7.50 3.98 7.31
C PHE A 301 -8.02 2.71 6.64
N LYS A 302 -9.11 2.16 7.15
CA LYS A 302 -9.74 0.96 6.60
C LYS A 302 -11.23 0.92 6.89
N VAL A 303 -12.01 0.52 5.90
CA VAL A 303 -13.44 0.20 6.04
C VAL A 303 -13.63 -1.27 5.70
N ALA A 304 -14.42 -1.98 6.49
CA ALA A 304 -14.77 -3.37 6.27
C ALA A 304 -16.27 -3.58 6.47
N THR A 305 -16.84 -4.56 5.79
CA THR A 305 -18.21 -5.00 6.02
C THR A 305 -18.22 -6.13 7.05
N HIS A 306 -18.92 -5.91 8.15
CA HIS A 306 -19.09 -6.93 9.20
C HIS A 306 -20.46 -7.59 9.10
N PRO A 307 -20.58 -8.93 9.23
CA PRO A 307 -21.86 -9.63 9.07
C PRO A 307 -22.98 -9.15 9.98
N PHE A 308 -22.65 -8.74 11.21
CA PHE A 308 -23.63 -8.32 12.22
C PHE A 308 -23.75 -6.80 12.39
N PHE A 309 -22.67 -6.07 12.22
CA PHE A 309 -22.63 -4.62 12.47
C PHE A 309 -22.74 -3.78 11.21
N GLY A 310 -22.69 -4.40 10.04
CA GLY A 310 -22.65 -3.69 8.76
C GLY A 310 -21.28 -3.02 8.54
N LYS A 311 -21.25 -1.70 8.37
CA LYS A 311 -20.01 -0.97 8.14
C LYS A 311 -19.19 -0.83 9.42
N LEU A 312 -17.96 -1.30 9.37
CA LEU A 312 -16.95 -1.20 10.41
C LEU A 312 -15.79 -0.35 9.91
N THR A 313 -15.47 0.73 10.60
CA THR A 313 -14.40 1.65 10.23
C THR A 313 -13.25 1.56 11.21
N TYR A 314 -12.05 1.22 10.71
CA TYR A 314 -10.84 1.22 11.53
C TYR A 314 -10.21 2.59 11.53
N VAL A 315 -9.93 3.10 12.73
CA VAL A 315 -9.35 4.43 12.93
C VAL A 315 -8.09 4.35 13.79
N ARG A 316 -7.08 5.12 13.40
CA ARG A 316 -5.93 5.43 14.25
C ARG A 316 -6.19 6.77 14.92
N VAL A 317 -6.22 6.81 16.25
CA VAL A 317 -6.35 8.07 17.01
C VAL A 317 -4.95 8.67 17.18
N TYR A 318 -4.77 9.89 16.67
CA TYR A 318 -3.50 10.60 16.75
C TYR A 318 -3.41 11.56 17.93
N SER A 319 -4.53 12.13 18.36
CA SER A 319 -4.59 13.07 19.47
C SER A 319 -5.92 13.02 20.19
N GLY A 320 -5.90 13.44 21.44
CA GLY A 320 -7.10 13.55 22.26
C GLY A 320 -7.68 12.21 22.69
N LYS A 321 -8.89 12.30 23.16
CA LYS A 321 -9.75 11.16 23.52
C LYS A 321 -11.19 11.48 23.19
N VAL A 322 -11.97 10.44 22.92
CA VAL A 322 -13.40 10.57 22.62
C VAL A 322 -14.15 9.36 23.16
N ASP A 323 -15.35 9.59 23.70
CA ASP A 323 -16.18 8.53 24.22
C ASP A 323 -17.13 7.98 23.16
N SER A 324 -17.53 6.73 23.34
CA SER A 324 -18.59 6.08 22.56
C SER A 324 -19.87 6.94 22.60
N GLY A 325 -20.53 7.09 21.47
CA GLY A 325 -21.74 7.92 21.34
C GLY A 325 -21.49 9.41 21.10
N SER A 326 -20.25 9.90 21.16
CA SER A 326 -19.90 11.31 20.95
C SER A 326 -20.10 11.75 19.51
N GLN A 327 -20.37 13.06 19.34
CA GLN A 327 -20.35 13.70 18.04
C GLN A 327 -18.92 14.10 17.66
N VAL A 328 -18.55 13.79 16.44
CA VAL A 328 -17.30 14.21 15.78
C VAL A 328 -17.64 14.80 14.43
N ILE A 329 -16.68 15.44 13.80
CA ILE A 329 -16.81 15.89 12.42
C ILE A 329 -15.87 15.09 11.51
N ASN A 330 -16.38 14.64 10.36
CA ASN A 330 -15.54 14.23 9.25
C ASN A 330 -15.05 15.51 8.58
N SER A 331 -13.85 15.95 8.94
CA SER A 331 -13.29 17.23 8.49
C SER A 331 -12.90 17.23 7.02
N THR A 332 -12.63 16.07 6.44
CA THR A 332 -12.37 15.91 5.00
C THR A 332 -13.61 16.24 4.17
N LYS A 333 -14.80 15.80 4.63
CA LYS A 333 -16.08 15.98 3.91
C LYS A 333 -16.97 17.10 4.50
N GLY A 334 -16.58 17.67 5.64
CA GLY A 334 -17.37 18.69 6.35
C GLY A 334 -18.68 18.17 6.94
N LYS A 335 -18.80 16.86 7.20
CA LYS A 335 -20.03 16.24 7.69
C LYS A 335 -19.91 15.85 9.16
N LYS A 336 -20.95 16.14 9.93
CA LYS A 336 -21.07 15.69 11.31
C LYS A 336 -21.37 14.18 11.34
N GLU A 337 -20.64 13.46 12.17
CA GLU A 337 -20.79 12.04 12.38
C GLU A 337 -20.96 11.73 13.88
N ARG A 338 -21.64 10.65 14.19
CA ARG A 338 -21.75 10.15 15.54
C ARG A 338 -21.04 8.83 15.65
N LEU A 339 -20.11 8.73 16.60
CA LEU A 339 -19.48 7.46 16.94
C LEU A 339 -20.51 6.53 17.57
N GLY A 340 -20.64 5.34 17.02
CA GLY A 340 -21.42 4.29 17.66
C GLY A 340 -20.59 3.59 18.74
N LYS A 341 -20.62 2.26 18.77
CA LYS A 341 -19.75 1.48 19.65
C LYS A 341 -18.31 1.50 19.15
N LEU A 342 -17.39 1.51 20.09
CA LEU A 342 -15.96 1.42 19.87
C LEU A 342 -15.47 0.03 20.28
N PHE A 343 -14.59 -0.56 19.49
CA PHE A 343 -13.98 -1.85 19.76
C PHE A 343 -12.46 -1.79 19.67
N GLN A 344 -11.79 -2.45 20.59
CA GLN A 344 -10.43 -2.93 20.41
C GLN A 344 -10.51 -4.37 19.90
N MET A 345 -9.78 -4.67 18.84
CA MET A 345 -9.76 -5.99 18.26
C MET A 345 -8.72 -6.86 18.98
N HIS A 346 -9.15 -8.00 19.49
CA HIS A 346 -8.31 -9.05 20.07
C HIS A 346 -8.42 -10.28 19.19
N SER A 347 -7.54 -10.39 18.19
CA SER A 347 -7.67 -11.41 17.17
C SER A 347 -8.98 -11.22 16.36
N ASN A 348 -9.85 -12.20 16.32
CA ASN A 348 -11.16 -12.12 15.66
C ASN A 348 -12.32 -11.74 16.64
N LYS A 349 -11.98 -11.30 17.85
CA LYS A 349 -12.98 -10.90 18.85
C LYS A 349 -13.02 -9.39 19.00
N GLU A 350 -14.23 -8.84 18.96
CA GLU A 350 -14.49 -7.44 19.25
C GLU A 350 -14.57 -7.24 20.77
N ASN A 351 -13.66 -6.47 21.34
CA ASN A 351 -13.69 -6.07 22.72
C ASN A 351 -14.23 -4.65 22.85
N PRO A 352 -15.45 -4.46 23.35
CA PRO A 352 -16.02 -3.12 23.45
C PRO A 352 -15.26 -2.27 24.46
N VAL A 353 -15.04 -1.01 24.11
CA VAL A 353 -14.41 0.01 24.95
C VAL A 353 -15.27 1.26 24.99
N GLU A 354 -15.20 2.00 26.10
CA GLU A 354 -15.98 3.24 26.27
C GLU A 354 -15.28 4.45 25.68
N THR A 355 -13.97 4.47 25.70
CA THR A 355 -13.15 5.63 25.27
C THR A 355 -12.09 5.20 24.28
N ALA A 356 -11.94 5.98 23.20
CA ALA A 356 -10.83 5.90 22.25
C ALA A 356 -9.80 6.99 22.58
N SER A 357 -8.54 6.60 22.74
CA SER A 357 -7.45 7.47 23.17
C SER A 357 -6.31 7.53 22.15
N ALA A 358 -5.58 8.63 22.15
CA ALA A 358 -4.41 8.85 21.29
C ALA A 358 -3.41 7.69 21.33
N GLY A 359 -2.88 7.34 20.18
CA GLY A 359 -1.85 6.31 20.00
C GLY A 359 -2.38 4.90 19.71
N HIS A 360 -3.66 4.68 19.77
CA HIS A 360 -4.28 3.36 19.60
C HIS A 360 -5.10 3.26 18.30
N ILE A 361 -5.46 2.02 17.98
CA ILE A 361 -6.29 1.65 16.85
C ILE A 361 -7.62 1.09 17.38
N TYR A 362 -8.71 1.58 16.82
CA TYR A 362 -10.06 1.14 17.17
C TYR A 362 -10.87 0.80 15.93
N ALA A 363 -11.83 -0.10 16.09
CA ALA A 363 -12.89 -0.31 15.12
C ALA A 363 -14.16 0.40 15.59
N VAL A 364 -14.79 1.15 14.70
CA VAL A 364 -15.94 2.01 15.02
C VAL A 364 -17.12 1.62 14.15
N ILE A 365 -18.28 1.47 14.76
CA ILE A 365 -19.56 1.34 14.05
C ILE A 365 -20.35 2.65 14.10
N GLY A 366 -21.24 2.85 13.13
CA GLY A 366 -22.15 4.00 13.10
C GLY A 366 -21.69 5.17 12.22
N LEU A 367 -20.49 5.14 11.66
CA LEU A 367 -20.02 6.14 10.72
C LEU A 367 -20.63 5.88 9.33
N LYS A 368 -21.48 6.80 8.87
CA LYS A 368 -22.25 6.63 7.62
C LYS A 368 -21.48 7.13 6.39
N ASP A 369 -20.94 8.34 6.50
CA ASP A 369 -20.31 9.07 5.39
C ASP A 369 -18.77 8.92 5.34
N THR A 370 -18.16 8.37 6.38
CA THR A 370 -16.70 8.22 6.48
C THR A 370 -16.22 7.08 5.60
N THR A 371 -15.21 7.37 4.79
CA THR A 371 -14.52 6.41 3.93
C THR A 371 -13.03 6.36 4.23
N THR A 372 -12.31 5.43 3.64
CA THR A 372 -10.85 5.31 3.83
C THR A 372 -10.13 6.59 3.42
N GLY A 373 -9.26 7.09 4.29
CA GLY A 373 -8.52 8.32 4.11
C GLY A 373 -9.14 9.56 4.75
N ASP A 374 -10.38 9.48 5.23
CA ASP A 374 -11.05 10.59 5.89
C ASP A 374 -10.50 10.84 7.30
N THR A 375 -10.49 12.10 7.69
CA THR A 375 -10.13 12.54 9.05
C THR A 375 -11.38 12.79 9.89
N LEU A 376 -11.39 12.22 11.09
CA LEU A 376 -12.36 12.55 12.13
C LEU A 376 -11.69 13.48 13.15
N SER A 377 -12.36 14.54 13.55
CA SER A 377 -11.80 15.50 14.49
C SER A 377 -12.86 16.08 15.44
N ASP A 378 -12.38 16.82 16.45
CA ASP A 378 -13.24 17.63 17.30
C ASP A 378 -13.97 18.68 16.45
N PRO A 379 -15.31 18.85 16.60
CA PRO A 379 -16.07 19.80 15.80
C PRO A 379 -15.63 21.26 15.95
N ASN A 380 -15.03 21.61 17.09
CA ASN A 380 -14.62 22.99 17.38
C ASN A 380 -13.17 23.27 16.97
N GLU A 381 -12.34 22.24 16.94
CA GLU A 381 -10.91 22.34 16.59
C GLU A 381 -10.57 21.33 15.49
N GLN A 382 -10.99 21.63 14.27
CA GLN A 382 -10.88 20.74 13.15
C GLN A 382 -9.47 20.71 12.57
N VAL A 383 -9.10 19.52 12.08
CA VAL A 383 -7.89 19.28 11.30
C VAL A 383 -8.21 18.29 10.19
N VAL A 384 -7.62 18.49 9.03
CA VAL A 384 -7.57 17.48 7.96
C VAL A 384 -6.15 16.95 7.92
N LEU A 385 -5.97 15.71 8.31
CA LEU A 385 -4.69 15.01 8.21
C LEU A 385 -4.39 14.71 6.75
N GLU A 386 -3.12 14.54 6.41
CA GLU A 386 -2.71 14.20 5.07
C GLU A 386 -3.48 12.97 4.53
N SER A 387 -4.11 13.14 3.39
CA SER A 387 -4.91 12.08 2.76
C SER A 387 -4.01 11.03 2.10
N MET A 388 -4.50 9.80 2.07
CA MET A 388 -3.86 8.72 1.32
C MET A 388 -4.18 8.87 -0.17
N THR A 389 -3.17 8.73 -1.02
CA THR A 389 -3.34 8.63 -2.47
C THR A 389 -3.34 7.16 -2.87
N PHE A 390 -4.30 6.78 -3.71
CA PHE A 390 -4.44 5.41 -4.17
C PHE A 390 -4.18 5.34 -5.68
N PRO A 391 -3.48 4.28 -6.16
CA PRO A 391 -3.27 4.10 -7.59
C PRO A 391 -4.57 3.78 -8.32
N ASP A 392 -4.62 4.14 -9.58
CA ASP A 392 -5.72 3.74 -10.46
C ASP A 392 -5.62 2.26 -10.85
N PRO A 393 -6.75 1.61 -11.12
CA PRO A 393 -6.76 0.26 -11.66
C PRO A 393 -5.99 0.13 -12.96
N VAL A 394 -5.35 -1.01 -13.16
CA VAL A 394 -4.59 -1.31 -14.39
C VAL A 394 -5.24 -2.38 -15.25
N ILE A 395 -6.20 -3.11 -14.70
CA ILE A 395 -6.94 -4.17 -15.40
C ILE A 395 -8.43 -3.98 -15.17
N GLU A 396 -9.23 -4.28 -16.18
CA GLU A 396 -10.68 -4.15 -16.15
C GLU A 396 -11.35 -5.43 -16.64
N VAL A 397 -12.57 -5.65 -16.14
CA VAL A 397 -13.40 -6.79 -16.51
C VAL A 397 -14.87 -6.33 -16.58
N ALA A 398 -15.60 -6.76 -17.62
CA ALA A 398 -17.03 -6.56 -17.67
C ALA A 398 -17.73 -7.59 -16.78
N ILE A 399 -18.74 -7.15 -16.04
CA ILE A 399 -19.55 -8.01 -15.16
C ILE A 399 -21.03 -7.79 -15.41
N GLU A 400 -21.77 -8.89 -15.56
CA GLU A 400 -23.20 -8.86 -15.82
C GLU A 400 -23.95 -9.81 -14.87
N PRO A 401 -25.09 -9.41 -14.30
CA PRO A 401 -25.92 -10.31 -13.49
C PRO A 401 -26.49 -11.43 -14.36
N LYS A 402 -26.55 -12.65 -13.84
CA LYS A 402 -27.17 -13.77 -14.55
C LYS A 402 -28.70 -13.64 -14.66
N THR A 403 -29.30 -13.02 -13.65
CA THR A 403 -30.78 -12.84 -13.58
C THR A 403 -31.12 -11.40 -13.19
N LYS A 404 -32.37 -11.00 -13.42
CA LYS A 404 -32.87 -9.68 -13.00
C LYS A 404 -32.83 -9.51 -11.47
N SER A 405 -33.02 -10.59 -10.72
CA SER A 405 -32.94 -10.55 -9.25
C SER A 405 -31.50 -10.34 -8.75
N ASP A 406 -30.51 -10.69 -9.56
CA ASP A 406 -29.11 -10.47 -9.23
C ASP A 406 -28.64 -9.02 -9.49
N GLN A 407 -29.40 -8.25 -10.28
CA GLN A 407 -29.07 -6.87 -10.63
C GLN A 407 -28.94 -5.96 -9.39
N GLU A 408 -29.93 -6.00 -8.51
CA GLU A 408 -29.93 -5.18 -7.28
C GLU A 408 -28.84 -5.65 -6.31
N LYS A 409 -28.67 -6.97 -6.19
CA LYS A 409 -27.60 -7.55 -5.35
C LYS A 409 -26.22 -7.20 -5.89
N LEU A 410 -26.02 -7.23 -7.21
CA LEU A 410 -24.76 -6.85 -7.85
C LEU A 410 -24.44 -5.40 -7.58
N SER A 411 -25.39 -4.48 -7.78
CA SER A 411 -25.20 -3.06 -7.50
C SER A 411 -24.84 -2.79 -6.04
N LEU A 412 -25.52 -3.45 -5.11
CA LEU A 412 -25.25 -3.34 -3.68
C LEU A 412 -23.86 -3.89 -3.30
N SER A 413 -23.48 -5.04 -3.85
CA SER A 413 -22.18 -5.66 -3.60
C SER A 413 -21.05 -4.80 -4.13
N ILE A 414 -21.18 -4.27 -5.33
CA ILE A 414 -20.23 -3.35 -5.95
C ILE A 414 -20.04 -2.10 -5.08
N GLN A 415 -21.14 -1.49 -4.65
CA GLN A 415 -21.07 -0.30 -3.80
C GLN A 415 -20.32 -0.59 -2.50
N LYS A 416 -20.66 -1.67 -1.80
CA LYS A 416 -19.99 -2.03 -0.53
C LYS A 416 -18.51 -2.35 -0.71
N LEU A 417 -18.15 -3.10 -1.75
CA LEU A 417 -16.76 -3.43 -2.03
C LEU A 417 -15.95 -2.18 -2.44
N ALA A 418 -16.55 -1.25 -3.17
CA ALA A 418 -15.91 0.03 -3.50
C ALA A 418 -15.70 0.94 -2.28
N GLU A 419 -16.59 0.85 -1.26
CA GLU A 419 -16.38 1.54 0.02
C GLU A 419 -15.22 0.95 0.84
N GLU A 420 -15.01 -0.36 0.73
CA GLU A 420 -13.90 -1.06 1.41
C GLU A 420 -12.55 -0.84 0.72
N ASP A 421 -12.55 -0.85 -0.60
CA ASP A 421 -11.34 -0.83 -1.42
C ASP A 421 -11.34 0.36 -2.40
N PRO A 422 -10.57 1.41 -2.11
CA PRO A 422 -10.51 2.61 -2.94
C PRO A 422 -9.85 2.39 -4.31
N THR A 423 -9.14 1.27 -4.53
CA THR A 423 -8.59 0.89 -5.84
C THR A 423 -9.57 0.12 -6.71
N PHE A 424 -10.65 -0.37 -6.12
CA PHE A 424 -11.75 -0.96 -6.87
C PHE A 424 -12.61 0.14 -7.49
N LYS A 425 -12.54 0.29 -8.80
CA LYS A 425 -13.30 1.27 -9.57
C LYS A 425 -14.38 0.60 -10.39
N VAL A 426 -15.46 1.32 -10.57
CA VAL A 426 -16.62 0.86 -11.33
C VAL A 426 -17.08 1.96 -12.27
N HIS A 427 -17.33 1.61 -13.52
CA HIS A 427 -17.96 2.49 -14.47
C HIS A 427 -18.91 1.70 -15.41
N GLN A 428 -19.78 2.40 -16.09
CA GLN A 428 -20.57 1.83 -17.16
C GLN A 428 -19.94 2.16 -18.50
N ASP A 429 -19.73 1.15 -19.30
CA ASP A 429 -19.32 1.35 -20.69
C ASP A 429 -20.41 2.10 -21.45
N ALA A 430 -20.06 3.25 -22.02
CA ALA A 430 -21.02 4.14 -22.67
C ALA A 430 -21.63 3.55 -23.96
N GLU A 431 -20.93 2.63 -24.62
CA GLU A 431 -21.38 2.03 -25.88
C GLU A 431 -22.18 0.75 -25.64
N THR A 432 -21.68 -0.12 -24.76
CA THR A 432 -22.29 -1.43 -24.50
C THR A 432 -23.31 -1.41 -23.36
N GLY A 433 -23.26 -0.39 -22.50
CA GLY A 433 -24.06 -0.31 -21.28
C GLY A 433 -23.66 -1.34 -20.21
N GLN A 434 -22.55 -2.08 -20.42
CA GLN A 434 -22.05 -3.05 -19.48
C GLN A 434 -21.42 -2.37 -18.24
N THR A 435 -21.57 -3.01 -17.10
CA THR A 435 -20.84 -2.61 -15.89
C THR A 435 -19.42 -3.15 -15.98
N VAL A 436 -18.44 -2.27 -15.87
CA VAL A 436 -17.01 -2.60 -15.89
C VAL A 436 -16.42 -2.35 -14.52
N ILE A 437 -15.71 -3.34 -13.99
CA ILE A 437 -14.99 -3.26 -12.73
C ILE A 437 -13.48 -3.26 -13.00
N GLY A 438 -12.76 -2.40 -12.29
CA GLY A 438 -11.31 -2.25 -12.40
C GLY A 438 -10.60 -2.60 -11.11
N GLY A 439 -9.42 -3.17 -11.21
CA GLY A 439 -8.58 -3.57 -10.09
C GLY A 439 -7.09 -3.56 -10.41
N MET A 440 -6.28 -3.92 -9.41
CA MET A 440 -4.81 -3.86 -9.49
C MET A 440 -4.16 -5.08 -10.16
N GLY A 441 -4.92 -6.14 -10.39
CA GLY A 441 -4.45 -7.37 -11.02
C GLY A 441 -5.54 -8.42 -11.14
N GLU A 442 -5.25 -9.52 -11.84
CA GLU A 442 -6.21 -10.61 -12.05
C GLU A 442 -6.67 -11.23 -10.73
N LEU A 443 -5.73 -11.49 -9.82
CA LEU A 443 -6.05 -12.07 -8.51
C LEU A 443 -6.95 -11.15 -7.70
N HIS A 444 -6.70 -9.84 -7.72
CA HIS A 444 -7.54 -8.85 -7.05
C HIS A 444 -8.99 -8.91 -7.56
N LEU A 445 -9.20 -8.89 -8.86
CA LEU A 445 -10.54 -8.98 -9.45
C LEU A 445 -11.21 -10.33 -9.18
N ASP A 446 -10.48 -11.43 -9.26
CA ASP A 446 -11.00 -12.77 -8.96
C ASP A 446 -11.51 -12.86 -7.52
N ILE A 447 -10.78 -12.30 -6.58
CA ILE A 447 -11.17 -12.28 -5.16
C ILE A 447 -12.43 -11.43 -4.95
N LEU A 448 -12.51 -10.26 -5.59
CA LEU A 448 -13.70 -9.41 -5.49
C LEU A 448 -14.94 -10.08 -6.06
N VAL A 449 -14.83 -10.73 -7.21
CA VAL A 449 -15.93 -11.48 -7.82
C VAL A 449 -16.34 -12.67 -6.94
N ASP A 450 -15.40 -13.39 -6.39
CA ASP A 450 -15.68 -14.51 -5.49
C ASP A 450 -16.34 -14.03 -4.18
N ARG A 451 -15.93 -12.88 -3.65
CA ARG A 451 -16.62 -12.22 -2.52
C ARG A 451 -18.07 -11.85 -2.84
N MET A 452 -18.34 -11.32 -4.05
CA MET A 452 -19.70 -11.03 -4.50
C MET A 452 -20.56 -12.30 -4.45
N ARG A 453 -20.03 -13.43 -4.90
CA ARG A 453 -20.72 -14.71 -4.88
C ARG A 453 -20.93 -15.25 -3.47
N ARG A 454 -19.88 -15.27 -2.64
CA ARG A 454 -19.93 -15.89 -1.30
C ARG A 454 -20.65 -15.03 -0.27
N GLU A 455 -20.32 -13.75 -0.19
CA GLU A 455 -20.83 -12.85 0.84
C GLU A 455 -22.19 -12.25 0.46
N PHE A 456 -22.37 -11.87 -0.81
CA PHE A 456 -23.57 -11.18 -1.28
C PHE A 456 -24.54 -12.07 -2.06
N LYS A 457 -24.17 -13.34 -2.28
CA LYS A 457 -24.99 -14.31 -3.04
C LYS A 457 -25.39 -13.79 -4.42
N VAL A 458 -24.45 -13.18 -5.13
CA VAL A 458 -24.61 -12.67 -6.49
C VAL A 458 -24.08 -13.69 -7.49
N GLU A 459 -24.90 -14.06 -8.44
CA GLU A 459 -24.48 -14.82 -9.61
C GLU A 459 -24.27 -13.87 -10.80
N ALA A 460 -23.05 -13.80 -11.29
CA ALA A 460 -22.66 -12.91 -12.38
C ALA A 460 -21.82 -13.61 -13.45
N ASN A 461 -21.96 -13.16 -14.68
CA ASN A 461 -21.05 -13.52 -15.78
C ASN A 461 -19.92 -12.51 -15.82
N VAL A 462 -18.68 -13.01 -15.88
CA VAL A 462 -17.48 -12.20 -15.91
C VAL A 462 -16.80 -12.36 -17.27
N GLY A 463 -16.50 -11.24 -17.91
CA GLY A 463 -15.80 -11.20 -19.19
C GLY A 463 -14.31 -11.50 -19.05
N LYS A 464 -13.58 -11.43 -20.16
CA LYS A 464 -12.12 -11.57 -20.14
C LYS A 464 -11.47 -10.27 -19.63
N PRO A 465 -10.37 -10.37 -18.88
CA PRO A 465 -9.62 -9.20 -18.46
C PRO A 465 -9.16 -8.34 -19.65
N GLN A 466 -9.28 -7.04 -19.48
CA GLN A 466 -8.85 -6.03 -20.45
C GLN A 466 -7.89 -5.07 -19.79
N VAL A 467 -6.97 -4.52 -20.57
CA VAL A 467 -6.03 -3.51 -20.10
C VAL A 467 -6.75 -2.17 -19.96
N ALA A 468 -6.51 -1.48 -18.85
CA ALA A 468 -6.97 -0.11 -18.65
C ALA A 468 -6.04 0.87 -19.37
N TYR A 469 -6.34 1.17 -20.62
CA TYR A 469 -5.62 2.19 -21.39
C TYR A 469 -5.96 3.59 -20.88
N LYS A 470 -5.04 4.53 -21.12
CA LYS A 470 -5.23 5.97 -20.89
C LYS A 470 -4.84 6.74 -22.15
N GLU A 471 -5.20 8.01 -22.19
CA GLU A 471 -4.79 8.93 -23.24
C GLU A 471 -4.03 10.11 -22.62
N THR A 472 -3.13 10.71 -23.38
CA THR A 472 -2.42 11.94 -22.99
C THR A 472 -2.09 12.76 -24.23
N ILE A 473 -1.46 13.89 -24.03
CA ILE A 473 -1.04 14.79 -25.08
C ILE A 473 0.50 14.92 -25.12
N ARG A 474 1.05 15.24 -26.30
CA ARG A 474 2.50 15.38 -26.49
C ARG A 474 2.99 16.81 -26.48
N ARG A 475 2.15 17.78 -26.82
CA ARG A 475 2.57 19.17 -27.02
C ARG A 475 1.65 20.20 -26.39
N LEU A 476 2.20 21.36 -26.11
CA LEU A 476 1.47 22.57 -25.76
C LEU A 476 0.59 23.03 -26.94
N VAL A 477 -0.64 23.39 -26.64
CA VAL A 477 -1.53 24.11 -27.55
C VAL A 477 -1.98 25.40 -26.86
N GLU A 478 -1.74 26.52 -27.51
CA GLU A 478 -2.02 27.84 -26.94
C GLU A 478 -3.28 28.47 -27.53
N LYS A 479 -3.96 29.25 -26.71
CA LYS A 479 -5.07 30.12 -27.10
C LYS A 479 -6.19 29.38 -27.83
N VAL A 480 -6.57 28.23 -27.35
CA VAL A 480 -7.74 27.49 -27.84
C VAL A 480 -9.00 28.12 -27.27
N GLU A 481 -9.88 28.52 -28.14
CA GLU A 481 -11.15 29.20 -27.82
C GLU A 481 -12.34 28.31 -28.10
N PHE A 482 -13.33 28.37 -27.23
CA PHE A 482 -14.64 27.80 -27.46
C PHE A 482 -15.75 28.71 -26.94
N THR A 483 -16.79 28.91 -27.74
CA THR A 483 -17.98 29.66 -27.36
C THR A 483 -19.17 28.73 -27.36
N HIS A 484 -19.77 28.53 -26.18
CA HIS A 484 -21.07 27.88 -26.05
C HIS A 484 -22.18 28.92 -26.19
N LYS A 485 -22.97 28.83 -27.24
CA LYS A 485 -24.11 29.69 -27.48
C LYS A 485 -25.33 28.85 -27.93
N LYS A 486 -26.38 28.92 -27.15
CA LYS A 486 -27.64 28.25 -27.46
C LYS A 486 -28.81 29.24 -27.27
N GLN A 487 -29.61 29.41 -28.29
CA GLN A 487 -30.87 30.17 -28.23
C GLN A 487 -32.01 29.21 -28.51
N THR A 488 -32.81 28.92 -27.53
CA THR A 488 -34.04 28.17 -27.63
C THR A 488 -35.11 28.98 -26.93
N GLY A 489 -36.16 29.39 -27.59
CA GLY A 489 -37.35 30.14 -27.21
C GLY A 489 -37.66 30.48 -25.72
N GLY A 490 -36.69 30.86 -24.96
CA GLY A 490 -36.71 31.19 -23.52
C GLY A 490 -35.38 31.81 -23.11
N SER A 491 -34.79 31.43 -21.96
CA SER A 491 -33.48 31.88 -21.54
C SER A 491 -32.39 31.24 -22.44
N GLY A 492 -31.53 32.07 -23.04
CA GLY A 492 -30.36 31.62 -23.80
C GLY A 492 -29.27 31.01 -22.90
N GLN A 493 -28.24 30.41 -23.52
CA GLN A 493 -27.02 30.00 -22.85
C GLN A 493 -25.82 30.62 -23.55
N PHE A 494 -24.92 31.20 -22.78
CA PHE A 494 -23.71 31.79 -23.31
C PHE A 494 -22.51 31.60 -22.36
N ALA A 495 -21.42 31.05 -22.89
CA ALA A 495 -20.11 31.03 -22.20
C ALA A 495 -18.99 30.98 -23.24
N LYS A 496 -17.99 31.84 -23.08
CA LYS A 496 -16.79 31.84 -23.89
C LYS A 496 -15.58 31.64 -23.02
N VAL A 497 -14.69 30.73 -23.41
CA VAL A 497 -13.45 30.40 -22.70
C VAL A 497 -12.28 30.31 -23.65
N LEU A 498 -11.12 30.76 -23.19
CA LEU A 498 -9.84 30.69 -23.88
C LEU A 498 -8.82 30.02 -22.97
N ILE A 499 -8.24 28.91 -23.40
CA ILE A 499 -7.30 28.12 -22.61
C ILE A 499 -5.98 27.87 -23.33
N ASN A 500 -4.93 27.61 -22.54
CA ASN A 500 -3.77 26.82 -22.95
C ASN A 500 -3.90 25.42 -22.41
N LEU A 501 -3.44 24.42 -23.15
CA LEU A 501 -3.35 23.02 -22.72
C LEU A 501 -1.94 22.53 -22.95
N GLU A 502 -1.32 22.00 -21.91
CA GLU A 502 0.07 21.51 -21.97
C GLU A 502 0.24 20.17 -21.23
N PRO A 503 1.24 19.37 -21.62
CA PRO A 503 1.63 18.20 -20.86
C PRO A 503 2.05 18.59 -19.44
N PHE A 504 1.68 17.76 -18.47
CA PHE A 504 1.95 17.98 -17.06
C PHE A 504 2.37 16.69 -16.37
N HIS A 505 3.38 16.79 -15.52
CA HIS A 505 3.84 15.71 -14.65
C HIS A 505 4.02 16.27 -13.24
N GLY A 506 3.06 16.00 -12.36
CA GLY A 506 3.11 16.42 -10.96
C GLY A 506 4.16 15.67 -10.16
N GLU A 507 4.80 16.37 -9.22
CA GLU A 507 5.84 15.78 -8.36
C GLU A 507 5.31 14.62 -7.50
N ASP A 508 4.06 14.71 -7.06
CA ASP A 508 3.40 13.70 -6.21
C ASP A 508 2.50 12.72 -6.99
N GLY A 509 2.74 12.56 -8.29
CA GLY A 509 1.91 11.72 -9.15
C GLY A 509 0.57 12.36 -9.55
N ALA A 510 0.40 13.66 -9.33
CA ALA A 510 -0.76 14.39 -9.81
C ALA A 510 -0.80 14.38 -11.35
N THR A 511 -1.96 14.08 -11.90
CA THR A 511 -2.17 13.94 -13.36
C THR A 511 -2.91 15.13 -13.97
N TYR A 512 -3.29 16.10 -13.17
CA TYR A 512 -4.05 17.26 -13.59
C TYR A 512 -3.70 18.50 -12.76
N GLU A 513 -3.60 19.64 -13.42
CA GLU A 513 -3.48 20.95 -12.81
C GLU A 513 -4.37 21.96 -13.55
N PHE A 514 -5.04 22.82 -12.79
CA PHE A 514 -5.81 23.94 -13.33
C PHE A 514 -5.25 25.25 -12.81
N GLU A 515 -4.90 26.16 -13.72
CA GLU A 515 -4.42 27.48 -13.38
C GLU A 515 -5.34 28.57 -13.96
N ASN A 516 -5.75 29.50 -13.12
CA ASN A 516 -6.58 30.63 -13.53
C ASN A 516 -5.72 31.90 -13.71
N LYS A 517 -5.68 32.43 -14.93
CA LYS A 517 -5.02 33.69 -15.30
C LYS A 517 -6.00 34.77 -15.79
N VAL A 518 -7.29 34.58 -15.59
CA VAL A 518 -8.32 35.56 -15.99
C VAL A 518 -8.19 36.83 -15.16
N THR A 519 -8.16 37.97 -15.82
CA THR A 519 -8.06 39.28 -15.21
C THR A 519 -9.26 40.16 -15.63
N GLY A 520 -9.54 41.20 -14.86
CA GLY A 520 -10.54 42.22 -15.21
C GLY A 520 -12.00 41.77 -15.16
N GLY A 521 -12.30 40.63 -14.50
CA GLY A 521 -13.69 40.15 -14.34
C GLY A 521 -14.34 39.67 -15.64
N ARG A 522 -13.56 39.34 -16.66
CA ARG A 522 -14.08 38.86 -17.98
C ARG A 522 -14.86 37.53 -17.85
N ILE A 523 -14.50 36.70 -16.87
CA ILE A 523 -15.31 35.60 -16.39
C ILE A 523 -15.57 35.89 -14.91
N PRO A 524 -16.81 35.91 -14.45
CA PRO A 524 -17.13 36.02 -13.03
C PRO A 524 -16.48 34.93 -12.22
N ARG A 525 -15.96 35.26 -11.04
CA ARG A 525 -15.23 34.31 -10.18
C ARG A 525 -16.02 33.04 -9.86
N GLU A 526 -17.33 33.18 -9.75
CA GLU A 526 -18.26 32.07 -9.48
C GLU A 526 -18.32 31.02 -10.60
N TYR A 527 -17.98 31.38 -11.85
CA TYR A 527 -18.00 30.46 -12.99
C TYR A 527 -16.64 29.79 -13.29
N ILE A 528 -15.56 30.23 -12.68
CA ILE A 528 -14.22 29.64 -12.89
C ILE A 528 -14.16 28.19 -12.40
N PRO A 529 -14.68 27.82 -11.21
CA PRO A 529 -14.78 26.41 -10.80
C PRO A 529 -15.59 25.54 -11.77
N SER A 530 -16.58 26.11 -12.43
CA SER A 530 -17.40 25.40 -13.42
C SER A 530 -16.61 25.06 -14.69
N VAL A 531 -15.71 25.94 -15.11
CA VAL A 531 -14.79 25.67 -16.24
C VAL A 531 -13.86 24.51 -15.89
N ASP A 532 -13.27 24.51 -14.71
CA ASP A 532 -12.42 23.45 -14.20
C ASP A 532 -13.18 22.12 -14.11
N ALA A 533 -14.37 22.11 -13.51
CA ALA A 533 -15.22 20.93 -13.44
C ALA A 533 -15.57 20.38 -14.82
N GLY A 534 -15.88 21.25 -15.79
CA GLY A 534 -16.15 20.85 -17.17
C GLY A 534 -14.94 20.23 -17.86
N ALA A 535 -13.76 20.79 -17.64
CA ALA A 535 -12.50 20.23 -18.14
C ALA A 535 -12.23 18.83 -17.56
N GLN A 536 -12.41 18.65 -16.26
CA GLN A 536 -12.24 17.35 -15.60
C GLN A 536 -13.26 16.31 -16.07
N ASP A 537 -14.50 16.68 -16.29
CA ASP A 537 -15.52 15.80 -16.87
C ASP A 537 -15.13 15.35 -18.29
N ALA A 538 -14.57 16.24 -19.09
CA ALA A 538 -14.09 15.91 -20.45
C ALA A 538 -12.88 14.96 -20.44
N MET A 539 -12.06 15.00 -19.40
CA MET A 539 -10.90 14.11 -19.25
C MET A 539 -11.29 12.65 -19.04
N GLN A 540 -12.49 12.37 -18.59
CA GLN A 540 -12.95 11.00 -18.41
C GLN A 540 -13.09 10.21 -19.71
N TYR A 541 -13.26 10.91 -20.84
CA TYR A 541 -13.43 10.32 -22.15
C TYR A 541 -12.49 11.00 -23.17
N GLY A 542 -11.40 10.34 -23.48
CA GLY A 542 -10.39 10.86 -24.39
C GLY A 542 -10.88 10.98 -25.84
N VAL A 543 -10.15 11.77 -26.61
CA VAL A 543 -10.50 12.14 -28.01
C VAL A 543 -10.11 11.10 -29.06
N LEU A 544 -9.23 10.13 -28.74
CA LEU A 544 -8.78 9.09 -29.68
C LEU A 544 -9.67 7.85 -29.63
N ALA A 545 -9.88 7.31 -28.46
CA ALA A 545 -10.55 6.01 -28.24
C ALA A 545 -11.48 6.00 -27.03
N GLY A 546 -11.72 7.15 -26.43
CA GLY A 546 -12.60 7.29 -25.27
C GLY A 546 -11.97 6.90 -23.92
N TYR A 547 -10.66 6.63 -23.86
CA TYR A 547 -9.97 6.33 -22.61
C TYR A 547 -9.69 7.59 -21.79
N PRO A 548 -9.54 7.51 -20.46
CA PRO A 548 -9.30 8.67 -19.63
C PRO A 548 -8.05 9.46 -20.06
N LEU A 549 -8.18 10.78 -20.17
CA LEU A 549 -7.07 11.70 -20.38
C LEU A 549 -6.35 11.97 -19.06
N VAL A 550 -5.03 11.94 -19.08
CA VAL A 550 -4.17 12.17 -17.92
C VAL A 550 -2.98 13.04 -18.29
N ASN A 551 -2.29 13.56 -17.28
CA ASN A 551 -1.06 14.36 -17.42
C ASN A 551 -1.27 15.64 -18.22
N LEU A 552 -2.28 16.41 -17.83
CA LEU A 552 -2.67 17.68 -18.45
C LEU A 552 -2.62 18.84 -17.47
N LYS A 553 -2.18 19.99 -17.96
CA LYS A 553 -2.37 21.27 -17.30
C LYS A 553 -3.23 22.18 -18.17
N VAL A 554 -4.31 22.67 -17.59
CA VAL A 554 -5.22 23.66 -18.21
C VAL A 554 -4.94 25.01 -17.60
N THR A 555 -4.62 25.99 -18.43
CA THR A 555 -4.51 27.40 -18.04
C THR A 555 -5.67 28.19 -18.66
N LEU A 556 -6.56 28.69 -17.82
CA LEU A 556 -7.65 29.55 -18.27
C LEU A 556 -7.12 30.98 -18.39
N LEU A 557 -7.06 31.47 -19.63
CA LEU A 557 -6.45 32.76 -19.96
C LEU A 557 -7.47 33.92 -19.97
N ASP A 558 -8.62 33.70 -20.61
CA ASP A 558 -9.61 34.74 -20.88
C ASP A 558 -10.97 34.09 -21.18
N GLY A 559 -11.96 34.90 -21.33
CA GLY A 559 -13.32 34.51 -21.75
C GLY A 559 -14.27 35.67 -21.84
N ALA A 560 -15.55 35.35 -21.97
CA ALA A 560 -16.61 36.34 -21.95
C ALA A 560 -17.88 35.71 -21.37
N PHE A 561 -18.69 36.52 -20.75
CA PHE A 561 -20.00 36.16 -20.20
C PHE A 561 -21.08 37.11 -20.71
N HIS A 562 -22.33 36.68 -20.56
CA HIS A 562 -23.51 37.51 -20.83
C HIS A 562 -24.34 37.63 -19.54
N GLU A 563 -24.75 38.83 -19.19
CA GLU A 563 -25.41 39.13 -17.90
C GLU A 563 -26.65 38.26 -17.63
N VAL A 564 -27.39 37.87 -18.68
CA VAL A 564 -28.64 37.10 -18.57
C VAL A 564 -28.47 35.62 -18.93
N ASP A 565 -27.63 35.31 -19.93
CA ASP A 565 -27.56 33.98 -20.54
C ASP A 565 -26.39 33.13 -20.03
N SER A 566 -25.54 33.67 -19.16
CA SER A 566 -24.44 32.89 -18.56
C SER A 566 -24.90 32.20 -17.28
N SER A 567 -24.37 31.00 -17.07
CA SER A 567 -24.64 30.15 -15.92
C SER A 567 -23.45 29.22 -15.64
N GLU A 568 -23.41 28.62 -14.48
CA GLU A 568 -22.44 27.59 -14.13
C GLU A 568 -22.46 26.43 -15.15
N MET A 569 -23.67 26.01 -15.56
CA MET A 569 -23.82 24.95 -16.55
C MET A 569 -23.26 25.36 -17.93
N ALA A 570 -23.46 26.60 -18.36
CA ALA A 570 -22.94 27.08 -19.64
C ALA A 570 -21.41 27.08 -19.65
N PHE A 571 -20.77 27.52 -18.56
CA PHE A 571 -19.31 27.50 -18.40
C PHE A 571 -18.76 26.09 -18.21
N LYS A 572 -19.48 25.19 -17.57
CA LYS A 572 -19.11 23.77 -17.48
C LYS A 572 -19.10 23.11 -18.87
N ILE A 573 -20.10 23.35 -19.68
CA ILE A 573 -20.15 22.87 -21.08
C ILE A 573 -19.01 23.48 -21.89
N ALA A 574 -18.76 24.77 -21.77
CA ALA A 574 -17.68 25.44 -22.49
C ALA A 574 -16.31 24.90 -22.08
N GLY A 575 -16.07 24.66 -20.79
CA GLY A 575 -14.85 24.03 -20.27
C GLY A 575 -14.63 22.62 -20.80
N SER A 576 -15.68 21.82 -20.84
CA SER A 576 -15.64 20.46 -21.43
C SER A 576 -15.29 20.49 -22.92
N GLN A 577 -15.95 21.34 -23.69
CA GLN A 577 -15.76 21.38 -25.15
C GLN A 577 -14.41 21.99 -25.55
N VAL A 578 -13.93 23.00 -24.83
CA VAL A 578 -12.63 23.61 -25.11
C VAL A 578 -11.49 22.63 -24.82
N LEU A 579 -11.62 21.82 -23.77
CA LEU A 579 -10.63 20.79 -23.47
C LEU A 579 -10.56 19.73 -24.58
N LYS A 580 -11.70 19.23 -25.03
CA LYS A 580 -11.76 18.27 -26.15
C LYS A 580 -11.15 18.84 -27.42
N LYS A 581 -11.45 20.09 -27.75
CA LYS A 581 -10.88 20.77 -28.91
C LYS A 581 -9.36 20.93 -28.81
N ALA A 582 -8.88 21.34 -27.66
CA ALA A 582 -7.44 21.52 -27.41
C ALA A 582 -6.69 20.18 -27.41
N ALA A 583 -7.23 19.15 -26.76
CA ALA A 583 -6.64 17.82 -26.73
C ALA A 583 -6.50 17.20 -28.13
N ALA A 584 -7.49 17.36 -29.00
CA ALA A 584 -7.41 16.90 -30.38
C ALA A 584 -6.27 17.55 -31.18
N GLN A 585 -5.90 18.80 -30.87
CA GLN A 585 -4.81 19.53 -31.50
C GLN A 585 -3.43 19.28 -30.89
N ALA A 586 -3.40 18.70 -29.70
CA ALA A 586 -2.17 18.54 -28.88
C ALA A 586 -1.42 17.23 -29.14
N GLN A 587 -1.63 16.60 -30.28
CA GLN A 587 -1.09 15.28 -30.63
C GLN A 587 -1.40 14.22 -29.55
N PRO A 588 -2.67 13.86 -29.39
CA PRO A 588 -3.06 12.88 -28.41
C PRO A 588 -2.51 11.48 -28.74
N VAL A 589 -2.14 10.74 -27.69
CA VAL A 589 -1.59 9.38 -27.79
C VAL A 589 -2.19 8.48 -26.73
N ILE A 590 -2.17 7.17 -27.00
CA ILE A 590 -2.61 6.16 -26.04
C ILE A 590 -1.44 5.74 -25.14
N LEU A 591 -1.74 5.60 -23.86
CA LEU A 591 -0.84 5.05 -22.84
C LEU A 591 -1.29 3.65 -22.45
N GLU A 592 -0.32 2.77 -22.23
CA GLU A 592 -0.52 1.42 -21.72
C GLU A 592 0.24 1.20 -20.41
N PRO A 593 -0.27 0.36 -19.48
CA PRO A 593 0.45 0.00 -18.29
C PRO A 593 1.64 -0.90 -18.62
N ILE A 594 2.80 -0.54 -18.08
CA ILE A 594 4.05 -1.31 -18.18
C ILE A 594 4.29 -1.97 -16.83
N MET A 595 4.59 -3.27 -16.87
CA MET A 595 4.86 -4.07 -15.70
C MET A 595 6.36 -4.28 -15.53
N ALA A 596 6.85 -4.16 -14.30
CA ALA A 596 8.17 -4.63 -13.91
C ALA A 596 8.07 -6.13 -13.65
N VAL A 597 8.65 -6.93 -14.52
CA VAL A 597 8.63 -8.39 -14.47
C VAL A 597 9.99 -8.90 -14.04
N GLU A 598 10.01 -9.81 -13.09
CA GLU A 598 11.21 -10.50 -12.64
C GLU A 598 10.99 -12.00 -12.75
N VAL A 599 11.82 -12.68 -13.55
CA VAL A 599 11.76 -14.11 -13.76
C VAL A 599 12.99 -14.77 -13.15
N THR A 600 12.77 -15.70 -12.22
CA THR A 600 13.84 -16.54 -11.66
C THR A 600 13.80 -17.90 -12.34
N THR A 601 14.89 -18.26 -12.99
CA THR A 601 15.00 -19.49 -13.82
C THR A 601 16.36 -20.17 -13.65
N PRO A 602 16.44 -21.49 -13.81
CA PRO A 602 17.72 -22.17 -14.03
C PRO A 602 18.43 -21.60 -15.28
N GLU A 603 19.75 -21.62 -15.27
CA GLU A 603 20.57 -21.07 -16.36
C GLU A 603 20.23 -21.66 -17.73
N ASP A 604 19.91 -22.94 -17.79
CA ASP A 604 19.58 -23.68 -19.03
C ASP A 604 18.37 -23.07 -19.77
N TYR A 605 17.45 -22.44 -19.08
CA TYR A 605 16.23 -21.84 -19.65
C TYR A 605 16.30 -20.31 -19.80
N MET A 606 17.39 -19.68 -19.39
CA MET A 606 17.51 -18.22 -19.41
C MET A 606 17.33 -17.64 -20.82
N GLY A 607 17.92 -18.29 -21.83
CA GLY A 607 17.78 -17.89 -23.24
C GLY A 607 16.33 -17.92 -23.71
N ASP A 608 15.59 -18.96 -23.37
CA ASP A 608 14.17 -19.10 -23.74
C ASP A 608 13.31 -18.06 -23.02
N VAL A 609 13.60 -17.76 -21.76
CA VAL A 609 12.92 -16.73 -20.98
C VAL A 609 13.15 -15.34 -21.60
N ILE A 610 14.39 -14.99 -21.92
CA ILE A 610 14.73 -13.71 -22.55
C ILE A 610 14.08 -13.59 -23.92
N GLY A 611 14.13 -14.65 -24.74
CA GLY A 611 13.49 -14.69 -26.05
C GLY A 611 11.99 -14.49 -25.97
N ASP A 612 11.33 -15.10 -25.00
CA ASP A 612 9.89 -14.95 -24.77
C ASP A 612 9.52 -13.54 -24.32
N LEU A 613 10.25 -12.98 -23.36
CA LEU A 613 10.01 -11.61 -22.88
C LEU A 613 10.21 -10.60 -24.00
N ASN A 614 11.22 -10.76 -24.86
CA ASN A 614 11.44 -9.91 -26.02
C ASN A 614 10.28 -10.03 -27.03
N SER A 615 9.75 -11.23 -27.27
CA SER A 615 8.59 -11.44 -28.14
C SER A 615 7.32 -10.76 -27.63
N ARG A 616 7.24 -10.49 -26.34
CA ARG A 616 6.16 -9.76 -25.64
C ARG A 616 6.39 -8.26 -25.56
N ARG A 617 7.17 -7.70 -26.43
CA ARG A 617 7.58 -6.27 -26.41
C ARG A 617 8.31 -5.87 -25.11
N GLY A 618 8.89 -6.84 -24.42
CA GLY A 618 9.65 -6.61 -23.20
C GLY A 618 10.99 -5.94 -23.46
N GLN A 619 11.42 -5.12 -22.53
CA GLN A 619 12.75 -4.51 -22.49
C GLN A 619 13.51 -5.07 -21.30
N ILE A 620 14.54 -5.86 -21.57
CA ILE A 620 15.39 -6.43 -20.52
C ILE A 620 16.17 -5.30 -19.84
N GLN A 621 16.01 -5.18 -18.52
CA GLN A 621 16.66 -4.15 -17.71
C GLN A 621 17.94 -4.64 -17.07
N ALA A 622 17.92 -5.86 -16.53
CA ALA A 622 19.05 -6.46 -15.84
C ALA A 622 18.97 -8.00 -15.86
N MET A 623 20.13 -8.59 -15.70
CA MET A 623 20.30 -10.03 -15.48
C MET A 623 21.21 -10.21 -14.29
N GLU A 624 20.78 -10.99 -13.30
CA GLU A 624 21.50 -11.20 -12.05
C GLU A 624 21.62 -12.69 -11.75
N GLU A 625 22.56 -13.04 -10.91
CA GLU A 625 22.64 -14.37 -10.32
C GLU A 625 22.19 -14.30 -8.86
N ARG A 626 21.32 -15.22 -8.46
CA ARG A 626 20.78 -15.28 -7.12
C ARG A 626 20.67 -16.74 -6.68
N SER A 627 21.42 -17.11 -5.64
CA SER A 627 21.37 -18.45 -5.07
C SER A 627 21.51 -19.59 -6.10
N GLY A 628 22.36 -19.40 -7.10
CA GLY A 628 22.57 -20.39 -8.17
C GLY A 628 21.48 -20.40 -9.25
N ALA A 629 20.53 -19.49 -9.21
CA ALA A 629 19.53 -19.26 -10.26
C ALA A 629 19.82 -17.95 -10.99
N ARG A 630 19.32 -17.85 -12.22
CA ARG A 630 19.36 -16.61 -13.01
C ARG A 630 18.09 -15.81 -12.83
N VAL A 631 18.24 -14.51 -12.64
CA VAL A 631 17.13 -13.58 -12.49
C VAL A 631 17.15 -12.60 -13.66
N VAL A 632 16.05 -12.59 -14.42
CA VAL A 632 15.86 -11.69 -15.56
C VAL A 632 14.84 -10.63 -15.16
N LYS A 633 15.24 -9.35 -15.18
CA LYS A 633 14.35 -8.21 -14.94
C LYS A 633 14.01 -7.55 -16.25
N ALA A 634 12.73 -7.32 -16.49
CA ALA A 634 12.25 -6.69 -17.72
C ALA A 634 11.06 -5.76 -17.46
N HIS A 635 10.90 -4.76 -18.31
CA HIS A 635 9.67 -3.98 -18.42
C HIS A 635 8.84 -4.51 -19.59
N VAL A 636 7.64 -4.96 -19.32
CA VAL A 636 6.76 -5.60 -20.32
C VAL A 636 5.37 -4.99 -20.25
N PRO A 637 4.75 -4.65 -21.39
CA PRO A 637 3.35 -4.20 -21.41
C PRO A 637 2.41 -5.25 -20.82
N LEU A 638 1.48 -4.81 -19.98
CA LEU A 638 0.51 -5.73 -19.34
C LEU A 638 -0.29 -6.54 -20.36
N SER A 639 -0.65 -5.93 -21.48
CA SER A 639 -1.39 -6.59 -22.57
C SER A 639 -0.71 -7.86 -23.11
N GLU A 640 0.62 -7.92 -23.01
CA GLU A 640 1.42 -9.07 -23.48
C GLU A 640 1.67 -10.12 -22.39
N MET A 641 1.24 -9.84 -21.15
CA MET A 641 1.49 -10.72 -20.00
C MET A 641 0.34 -11.68 -19.68
N PHE A 642 -0.82 -11.52 -20.31
CA PHE A 642 -1.93 -12.45 -20.14
C PHE A 642 -1.53 -13.87 -20.56
N GLY A 643 -1.75 -14.85 -19.67
CA GLY A 643 -1.38 -16.24 -19.93
C GLY A 643 0.10 -16.57 -19.77
N TYR A 644 0.93 -15.62 -19.37
CA TYR A 644 2.38 -15.80 -19.25
C TYR A 644 2.79 -16.94 -18.33
N VAL A 645 2.07 -17.17 -17.23
CA VAL A 645 2.36 -18.27 -16.29
C VAL A 645 2.33 -19.65 -16.98
N GLY A 646 1.38 -19.87 -17.87
CA GLY A 646 1.28 -21.12 -18.65
C GLY A 646 2.45 -21.29 -19.61
N ASP A 647 2.79 -20.24 -20.34
CA ASP A 647 3.88 -20.24 -21.31
C ASP A 647 5.25 -20.44 -20.61
N LEU A 648 5.45 -19.74 -19.50
CA LEU A 648 6.67 -19.87 -18.69
C LEU A 648 6.85 -21.29 -18.16
N ARG A 649 5.79 -21.90 -17.61
CA ARG A 649 5.82 -23.28 -17.15
C ARG A 649 6.13 -24.27 -18.27
N SER A 650 5.53 -24.09 -19.43
CA SER A 650 5.76 -24.95 -20.60
C SER A 650 7.21 -24.87 -21.09
N LYS A 651 7.78 -23.67 -21.17
CA LYS A 651 9.15 -23.44 -21.66
C LYS A 651 10.22 -23.86 -20.67
N THR A 652 9.94 -23.82 -19.37
CA THR A 652 10.91 -24.09 -18.29
C THR A 652 10.64 -25.37 -17.53
N GLN A 653 9.72 -26.21 -18.02
CA GLN A 653 9.30 -27.45 -17.35
C GLN A 653 8.87 -27.23 -15.88
N GLY A 654 8.22 -26.11 -15.62
CA GLY A 654 7.77 -25.73 -14.29
C GLY A 654 8.87 -25.27 -13.31
N ARG A 655 10.10 -25.08 -13.78
CA ARG A 655 11.24 -24.72 -12.92
C ARG A 655 11.46 -23.23 -12.72
N ALA A 656 10.84 -22.39 -13.54
CA ALA A 656 10.91 -20.94 -13.39
C ALA A 656 9.70 -20.38 -12.65
N ASN A 657 9.96 -19.33 -11.88
CA ASN A 657 8.95 -18.52 -11.23
C ASN A 657 9.05 -17.07 -11.72
N TYR A 658 7.96 -16.33 -11.70
CA TYR A 658 7.97 -14.91 -12.00
C TYR A 658 7.16 -14.11 -10.99
N SER A 659 7.50 -12.84 -10.87
CA SER A 659 6.67 -11.83 -10.23
C SER A 659 6.47 -10.67 -11.19
N MET A 660 5.37 -9.98 -11.04
CA MET A 660 4.98 -8.87 -11.89
C MET A 660 4.35 -7.77 -11.04
N VAL A 661 4.86 -6.55 -11.19
CA VAL A 661 4.43 -5.36 -10.45
C VAL A 661 4.19 -4.24 -11.44
N PHE A 662 3.14 -3.45 -11.23
CA PHE A 662 2.93 -2.24 -12.02
C PHE A 662 4.11 -1.27 -11.82
N ASP A 663 4.68 -0.79 -12.93
CA ASP A 663 5.76 0.19 -12.93
C ASP A 663 5.27 1.58 -13.33
N SER A 664 4.74 1.70 -14.54
CA SER A 664 4.37 3.00 -15.12
C SER A 664 3.41 2.84 -16.29
N TYR A 665 2.87 3.97 -16.74
CA TYR A 665 2.23 4.07 -18.04
C TYR A 665 3.22 4.58 -19.08
N ALA A 666 3.26 3.96 -20.24
CA ALA A 666 4.09 4.37 -21.37
C ALA A 666 3.28 4.47 -22.65
N GLU A 667 3.79 5.24 -23.58
CA GLU A 667 3.17 5.46 -24.88
C GLU A 667 3.17 4.17 -25.72
N VAL A 668 2.03 3.84 -26.28
CA VAL A 668 1.84 2.67 -27.15
C VAL A 668 2.51 2.90 -28.51
N PRO A 669 3.24 1.92 -29.10
CA PRO A 669 3.75 2.02 -30.44
C PRO A 669 2.66 2.29 -31.47
N ALA A 670 2.98 3.05 -32.54
CA ALA A 670 2.00 3.55 -33.49
C ALA A 670 1.16 2.45 -34.19
N ASN A 671 1.75 1.30 -34.48
CA ASN A 671 1.06 0.16 -35.08
C ASN A 671 0.03 -0.45 -34.11
N VAL A 672 0.40 -0.63 -32.84
CA VAL A 672 -0.47 -1.18 -31.79
C VAL A 672 -1.56 -0.16 -31.44
N SER A 673 -1.22 1.14 -31.41
CA SER A 673 -2.17 2.23 -31.17
C SER A 673 -3.33 2.22 -32.17
N LYS A 674 -3.03 2.00 -33.46
CA LYS A 674 -4.05 1.90 -34.51
C LYS A 674 -5.04 0.75 -34.26
N GLU A 675 -4.54 -0.40 -33.85
CA GLU A 675 -5.39 -1.56 -33.53
C GLU A 675 -6.28 -1.30 -32.31
N ILE A 676 -5.74 -0.65 -31.28
CA ILE A 676 -6.48 -0.29 -30.08
C ILE A 676 -7.60 0.71 -30.42
N ILE A 677 -7.29 1.74 -31.19
CA ILE A 677 -8.27 2.76 -31.63
C ILE A 677 -9.34 2.11 -32.49
N ALA A 678 -8.97 1.27 -33.45
CA ALA A 678 -9.92 0.57 -34.30
C ALA A 678 -10.91 -0.31 -33.51
N LYS A 679 -10.41 -1.05 -32.53
CA LYS A 679 -11.27 -1.86 -31.64
C LYS A 679 -12.20 -1.00 -30.79
N ALA A 680 -11.70 0.11 -30.27
CA ALA A 680 -12.49 0.99 -29.40
C ALA A 680 -13.55 1.79 -30.16
N THR A 681 -13.27 2.15 -31.43
CA THR A 681 -14.18 2.94 -32.26
C THR A 681 -15.06 2.09 -33.19
N GLY A 682 -14.93 0.77 -33.15
CA GLY A 682 -15.73 -0.14 -33.97
C GLY A 682 -15.41 -0.11 -35.47
N GLN A 683 -14.21 0.35 -35.85
CA GLN A 683 -13.75 0.43 -37.25
C GLN A 683 -12.88 -0.75 -37.66
#